data_2eac44482987162fb91260b361d63bf8
#
_entry.id   2eac44482987162fb91260b361d63bf8
#
_cell.length_a   1.000
_cell.length_b   1.000
_cell.length_c   1.000
_cell.angle_alpha   90.00
_cell.angle_beta   90.00
_cell.angle_gamma   90.00
#
_symmetry.space_group_name_H-M   'P 1'
#
loop_
_entity.id
_entity.type
_entity.pdbx_description
1 polymer ?
#
loop_
_entity_poly.entity_id
_entity_poly.type
_entity_poly.pdbx_seq_one_letter_code
_entity_poly.pdbx_strand_id
1 'polypeptide(L)'
;MTQLPSLKVPMISIAISPTFLPAIRTLSLRAVLLAGSVLVSPGLAQDPFGDLGNPTAPLAGNSSKSSESAIDSNETNAVVRSLRANPPSTPKDLAQAVGLMTRIRRWDEASRWLGRIGQLELDGPSAVDILRAAGPNTWAAIEANAGAFKPEQLQLISKLRKLADDEIHSPANLAKQVNRLTSPNQSERRAGFDAIRAAGDPGIAALLDTLMRPNGLNPTNSMVEAFSLLGPSAVSAWQAGMTSPHNEVRDRLIQLVNRAPQASMGPELLAALHDPTIPESTKDAIKRSLAERGKTVPDAKQAYDYNIATLDRSLDQHKQLLALNDVAARSVWGLSQDGRGVSIREGNGADQALARASQAATLALRTSANGDFVSARALAAYLEDLARSGSTELSQSPVFQSLLPESIRDSHEYGCLLWDAAIEERLPAAQSLAVANLARWQGALMPNPVRDRLATATKSGHPSVRYPAAIALMNSIIDQRDLVPVSLGNSDENVGNSIREPGASGFRDGGFQGSSRVDFIAKEMRQLMADPMVLIVGASPSLRSHAHDLVSSMGLRYWEASSVDDVFNALRNAVPIEGIFIVDHLRDSDLGQLIQRIRSNPSTSTVPIAVLAENLSSGEHMVAARDDGVVMGSVPPTVEGLGDILSRMNQVIAHPRATPEERILWKNHAANYLRAVSPEVPTRDGAAVTIRLADTQEEQNNLLRLVGDFSETPKKREQASQIFVQSIRRFGLLVSTDTLNAQYDIYNSRGETEPVTRLVMGQILDAIDEVYGRSASNPQP
;
A
#
# COMPACT_ATOMS: atom_id res chain seq x y z
N MET A 1 14.66 -13.02 49.37
CA MET A 1 15.29 -13.04 48.02
C MET A 1 14.95 -14.36 47.39
N THR A 2 13.83 -14.41 46.69
CA THR A 2 13.35 -15.58 45.95
C THR A 2 13.04 -15.08 44.55
N GLN A 3 13.85 -15.53 43.58
CA GLN A 3 13.72 -15.19 42.16
C GLN A 3 12.41 -15.79 41.62
N LEU A 4 11.55 -14.96 41.09
CA LEU A 4 10.40 -15.35 40.28
C LEU A 4 10.89 -15.72 38.87
N PRO A 5 10.36 -16.77 38.25
CA PRO A 5 10.73 -17.16 36.89
C PRO A 5 10.14 -16.18 35.87
N SER A 6 10.98 -15.71 34.95
CA SER A 6 10.59 -14.90 33.81
C SER A 6 9.66 -15.69 32.88
N LEU A 7 8.40 -15.33 32.83
CA LEU A 7 7.47 -15.77 31.80
C LEU A 7 7.88 -15.13 30.47
N LYS A 8 8.45 -15.91 29.58
CA LYS A 8 8.62 -15.56 28.17
C LYS A 8 7.23 -15.50 27.52
N VAL A 9 6.71 -14.29 27.35
CA VAL A 9 5.54 -14.06 26.51
C VAL A 9 5.98 -14.25 25.04
N PRO A 10 5.28 -15.07 24.25
CA PRO A 10 5.62 -15.22 22.84
C PRO A 10 5.39 -13.87 22.13
N MET A 11 6.43 -13.34 21.50
CA MET A 11 6.30 -12.22 20.57
C MET A 11 5.39 -12.67 19.42
N ILE A 12 4.25 -12.01 19.29
CA ILE A 12 3.40 -12.15 18.12
C ILE A 12 4.12 -11.35 17.02
N SER A 13 4.91 -12.04 16.20
CA SER A 13 5.39 -11.50 14.94
C SER A 13 4.17 -11.36 14.02
N ILE A 14 3.77 -10.14 13.76
CA ILE A 14 2.81 -9.83 12.69
C ILE A 14 3.60 -10.00 11.38
N ALA A 15 3.65 -11.22 10.87
CA ALA A 15 4.21 -11.52 9.55
C ALA A 15 3.14 -11.27 8.51
N ILE A 16 3.21 -10.15 7.81
CA ILE A 16 2.42 -9.91 6.61
C ILE A 16 3.10 -10.67 5.47
N SER A 17 2.49 -11.76 5.05
CA SER A 17 3.05 -12.63 4.01
C SER A 17 3.11 -11.93 2.65
N PRO A 18 4.27 -11.93 1.94
CA PRO A 18 4.44 -11.22 0.68
C PRO A 18 3.93 -12.00 -0.55
N THR A 19 3.05 -12.97 -0.40
CA THR A 19 2.70 -13.93 -1.46
C THR A 19 1.77 -13.40 -2.56
N PHE A 20 1.33 -12.13 -2.52
CA PHE A 20 0.44 -11.57 -3.55
C PHE A 20 1.10 -10.55 -4.50
N LEU A 21 2.41 -10.36 -4.45
CA LEU A 21 3.11 -9.32 -5.24
C LEU A 21 3.89 -9.76 -6.50
N PRO A 22 4.02 -11.02 -6.90
CA PRO A 22 4.83 -11.31 -8.09
C PRO A 22 4.15 -11.04 -9.44
N ALA A 23 2.83 -10.87 -9.50
CA ALA A 23 2.12 -10.74 -10.79
C ALA A 23 1.98 -9.30 -11.33
N ILE A 24 2.20 -8.27 -10.50
CA ILE A 24 1.91 -6.88 -10.88
C ILE A 24 3.15 -6.11 -11.35
N ARG A 25 4.35 -6.65 -11.17
CA ARG A 25 5.61 -5.93 -11.48
C ARG A 25 5.94 -5.70 -12.96
N THR A 26 5.17 -6.21 -13.90
CA THR A 26 5.57 -6.20 -15.33
C THR A 26 4.80 -5.27 -16.26
N LEU A 27 3.78 -4.54 -15.79
CA LEU A 27 2.89 -3.79 -16.70
C LEU A 27 2.91 -2.27 -16.60
N SER A 28 3.47 -1.66 -15.54
CA SER A 28 3.40 -0.20 -15.37
C SER A 28 4.46 0.63 -16.07
N LEU A 29 5.51 0.02 -16.64
CA LEU A 29 6.59 0.77 -17.34
C LEU A 29 6.23 1.31 -18.73
N ARG A 30 5.05 0.98 -19.26
CA ARG A 30 4.68 1.36 -20.65
C ARG A 30 4.09 2.77 -20.81
N ALA A 31 3.63 3.41 -19.75
CA ALA A 31 2.93 4.70 -19.84
C ALA A 31 3.85 5.95 -19.74
N VAL A 32 5.05 5.82 -19.19
CA VAL A 32 5.91 6.99 -18.87
C VAL A 32 6.72 7.48 -20.07
N LEU A 33 6.89 6.70 -21.12
CA LEU A 33 7.72 7.09 -22.29
C LEU A 33 7.00 8.00 -23.31
N LEU A 34 5.72 8.29 -23.15
CA LEU A 34 4.96 9.11 -24.11
C LEU A 34 4.73 10.57 -23.70
N ALA A 35 4.99 10.97 -22.45
CA ALA A 35 4.72 12.33 -21.97
C ALA A 35 5.97 13.26 -21.86
N GLY A 36 7.17 12.77 -22.16
CA GLY A 36 8.43 13.47 -21.92
C GLY A 36 9.02 14.29 -23.09
N SER A 37 8.29 14.50 -24.16
CA SER A 37 8.85 15.13 -25.38
C SER A 37 8.20 16.46 -25.76
N VAL A 38 8.23 17.48 -24.91
CA VAL A 38 8.12 18.87 -25.35
C VAL A 38 8.85 19.77 -24.35
N LEU A 39 10.04 20.19 -24.70
CA LEU A 39 10.72 21.46 -24.50
C LEU A 39 12.25 21.27 -24.62
N VAL A 40 12.73 21.21 -25.84
CA VAL A 40 14.15 21.45 -26.12
C VAL A 40 14.26 22.73 -26.94
N SER A 41 14.87 23.75 -26.36
CA SER A 41 15.27 24.98 -27.01
C SER A 41 16.29 24.66 -28.11
N PRO A 42 16.28 25.36 -29.27
CA PRO A 42 17.25 25.15 -30.33
C PRO A 42 18.55 25.88 -29.98
N GLY A 43 19.55 25.12 -29.56
CA GLY A 43 20.90 25.61 -29.32
C GLY A 43 21.94 24.74 -29.99
N LEU A 44 22.43 25.19 -31.15
CA LEU A 44 23.68 24.81 -31.83
C LEU A 44 23.88 23.31 -32.09
N ALA A 45 23.40 22.90 -33.28
CA ALA A 45 23.83 21.69 -33.95
C ALA A 45 25.30 21.85 -34.39
N GLN A 46 26.22 21.24 -33.67
CA GLN A 46 27.52 20.90 -34.23
C GLN A 46 27.40 19.55 -34.95
N ASP A 47 27.70 19.58 -36.22
CA ASP A 47 27.70 18.47 -37.18
C ASP A 47 28.70 17.37 -36.72
N PRO A 48 28.26 16.11 -36.44
CA PRO A 48 29.17 15.08 -35.98
C PRO A 48 29.85 14.31 -37.13
N PHE A 49 29.82 14.82 -38.35
CA PHE A 49 30.37 14.15 -39.53
C PHE A 49 31.73 14.73 -40.04
N GLY A 50 32.61 15.14 -39.12
CA GLY A 50 34.01 15.40 -39.43
C GLY A 50 34.86 14.15 -39.20
N ASP A 51 35.37 13.57 -40.27
CA ASP A 51 36.35 12.49 -40.39
C ASP A 51 35.81 11.10 -40.81
N LEU A 52 35.50 11.00 -42.10
CA LEU A 52 35.52 9.72 -42.79
C LEU A 52 36.91 9.52 -43.40
N GLY A 53 37.82 8.96 -42.59
CA GLY A 53 39.10 8.46 -43.09
C GLY A 53 38.93 7.35 -44.11
N ASN A 54 39.63 7.46 -45.23
CA ASN A 54 39.73 6.53 -46.35
C ASN A 54 39.96 5.07 -45.91
N PRO A 55 39.20 4.10 -46.40
CA PRO A 55 39.52 2.69 -46.22
C PRO A 55 40.43 2.20 -47.34
N THR A 56 41.68 1.87 -47.02
CA THR A 56 42.55 1.07 -47.91
C THR A 56 42.58 -0.38 -47.44
N ALA A 57 42.39 -1.25 -48.46
CA ALA A 57 42.79 -2.64 -48.65
C ALA A 57 41.81 -3.77 -48.30
N PRO A 58 41.68 -4.75 -49.18
CA PRO A 58 40.74 -5.83 -49.12
C PRO A 58 41.35 -7.10 -48.54
N LEU A 59 40.63 -7.76 -47.64
CA LEU A 59 40.90 -9.15 -47.23
C LEU A 59 39.90 -10.09 -47.95
N ALA A 60 40.46 -10.94 -48.80
CA ALA A 60 39.78 -12.02 -49.45
C ALA A 60 39.38 -13.11 -48.41
N GLY A 61 38.12 -13.45 -48.38
CA GLY A 61 37.59 -14.56 -47.58
C GLY A 61 36.46 -15.25 -48.31
N ASN A 62 36.61 -16.51 -48.56
CA ASN A 62 35.77 -17.44 -49.33
C ASN A 62 34.27 -17.36 -48.92
N SER A 63 33.42 -17.09 -49.91
CA SER A 63 31.98 -17.11 -49.81
C SER A 63 31.41 -18.43 -50.33
N SER A 64 30.74 -19.18 -49.43
CA SER A 64 29.75 -20.16 -49.80
C SER A 64 28.52 -19.47 -50.38
N LYS A 65 28.24 -19.65 -51.67
CA LYS A 65 27.09 -19.11 -52.36
C LYS A 65 25.79 -19.76 -51.85
N SER A 66 25.01 -19.05 -51.05
CA SER A 66 23.58 -19.27 -50.95
C SER A 66 22.89 -18.47 -52.10
N SER A 67 21.99 -19.12 -52.79
CA SER A 67 21.23 -18.56 -53.92
C SER A 67 20.31 -17.42 -53.46
N GLU A 68 20.82 -16.19 -53.55
CA GLU A 68 20.02 -14.98 -53.33
C GLU A 68 19.61 -14.38 -54.65
N SER A 69 18.32 -14.13 -54.78
CA SER A 69 17.59 -13.60 -55.93
C SER A 69 18.32 -12.50 -56.69
N ALA A 70 18.24 -12.59 -58.03
CA ALA A 70 18.78 -11.66 -59.00
C ALA A 70 18.63 -10.20 -58.54
N ILE A 71 19.74 -9.46 -58.58
CA ILE A 71 19.78 -8.01 -58.40
C ILE A 71 18.83 -7.41 -59.43
N ASP A 72 17.74 -6.79 -58.96
CA ASP A 72 16.80 -6.11 -59.84
C ASP A 72 17.55 -4.96 -60.52
N SER A 73 17.85 -5.16 -61.83
CA SER A 73 18.67 -4.26 -62.62
C SER A 73 18.00 -2.88 -62.79
N ASN A 74 16.75 -2.72 -62.42
CA ASN A 74 15.96 -1.51 -62.54
C ASN A 74 15.99 -0.60 -61.31
N GLU A 75 16.68 -0.99 -60.19
CA GLU A 75 16.77 -0.11 -59.03
C GLU A 75 17.60 1.14 -59.35
N THR A 76 16.95 2.29 -59.31
CA THR A 76 17.57 3.58 -59.67
C THR A 76 18.32 4.22 -58.50
N ASN A 77 17.94 3.90 -57.24
CA ASN A 77 18.56 4.48 -56.07
C ASN A 77 19.93 3.87 -55.79
N ALA A 78 20.98 4.68 -55.91
CA ALA A 78 22.36 4.24 -55.73
C ALA A 78 22.65 3.65 -54.34
N VAL A 79 21.98 4.17 -53.28
CA VAL A 79 22.14 3.69 -51.89
C VAL A 79 21.56 2.29 -51.74
N VAL A 80 20.36 2.05 -52.29
CA VAL A 80 19.73 0.73 -52.29
C VAL A 80 20.58 -0.28 -53.05
N ARG A 81 21.09 0.09 -54.24
CA ARG A 81 22.00 -0.77 -55.01
C ARG A 81 23.27 -1.13 -54.25
N SER A 82 23.89 -0.16 -53.59
CA SER A 82 25.09 -0.38 -52.77
C SER A 82 24.84 -1.35 -51.60
N LEU A 83 23.73 -1.19 -50.86
CA LEU A 83 23.38 -2.08 -49.74
C LEU A 83 22.98 -3.49 -50.21
N ARG A 84 22.39 -3.61 -51.42
CA ARG A 84 22.07 -4.92 -51.99
C ARG A 84 23.34 -5.63 -52.50
N ALA A 85 24.29 -4.87 -53.06
CA ALA A 85 25.56 -5.41 -53.53
C ALA A 85 26.49 -5.83 -52.37
N ASN A 86 26.47 -5.09 -51.26
CA ASN A 86 27.24 -5.36 -50.07
C ASN A 86 26.30 -5.45 -48.88
N PRO A 87 25.58 -6.56 -48.66
CA PRO A 87 24.58 -6.69 -47.65
C PRO A 87 25.22 -6.63 -46.25
N PRO A 88 24.65 -5.79 -45.33
CA PRO A 88 25.12 -5.71 -43.97
C PRO A 88 24.99 -7.07 -43.27
N SER A 89 26.01 -7.43 -42.48
CA SER A 89 26.13 -8.74 -41.81
C SER A 89 26.06 -8.66 -40.32
N THR A 90 26.37 -7.49 -39.73
CA THR A 90 26.30 -7.33 -38.26
C THR A 90 24.96 -6.75 -37.81
N PRO A 91 24.50 -7.03 -36.59
CA PRO A 91 23.28 -6.44 -36.05
C PRO A 91 23.26 -4.90 -36.13
N LYS A 92 24.40 -4.27 -35.86
CA LYS A 92 24.59 -2.82 -35.91
C LYS A 92 24.45 -2.28 -37.34
N ASP A 93 25.09 -2.94 -38.32
CA ASP A 93 25.04 -2.49 -39.71
C ASP A 93 23.64 -2.68 -40.32
N LEU A 94 22.96 -3.78 -39.95
CA LEU A 94 21.55 -3.99 -40.31
C LEU A 94 20.65 -2.88 -39.75
N ALA A 95 20.85 -2.48 -38.51
CA ALA A 95 20.10 -1.38 -37.89
C ALA A 95 20.36 -0.04 -38.58
N GLN A 96 21.63 0.24 -38.97
CA GLN A 96 21.98 1.43 -39.74
C GLN A 96 21.32 1.42 -41.11
N ALA A 97 21.26 0.25 -41.78
CA ALA A 97 20.56 0.08 -43.05
C ALA A 97 19.06 0.36 -42.92
N VAL A 98 18.42 -0.16 -41.85
CA VAL A 98 17.01 0.17 -41.56
C VAL A 98 16.85 1.67 -41.39
N GLY A 99 17.72 2.33 -40.60
CA GLY A 99 17.69 3.77 -40.37
C GLY A 99 17.85 4.59 -41.63
N LEU A 100 18.77 4.18 -42.51
CA LEU A 100 19.01 4.85 -43.80
C LEU A 100 17.81 4.70 -44.73
N MET A 101 17.25 3.48 -44.85
CA MET A 101 16.08 3.22 -45.72
C MET A 101 14.82 3.98 -45.22
N THR A 102 14.64 4.06 -43.90
CA THR A 102 13.58 4.84 -43.30
C THR A 102 13.70 6.34 -43.63
N ARG A 103 14.89 6.92 -43.55
CA ARG A 103 15.15 8.34 -43.89
C ARG A 103 14.83 8.68 -45.34
N ILE A 104 15.14 7.76 -46.29
CA ILE A 104 14.80 7.93 -47.69
C ILE A 104 13.41 7.42 -48.06
N ARG A 105 12.60 7.04 -47.08
CA ARG A 105 11.22 6.55 -47.19
C ARG A 105 11.07 5.29 -48.07
N ARG A 106 12.10 4.44 -48.14
CA ARG A 106 12.05 3.14 -48.81
C ARG A 106 11.60 2.07 -47.80
N TRP A 107 10.30 2.05 -47.52
CA TRP A 107 9.68 1.18 -46.52
C TRP A 107 9.83 -0.31 -46.88
N ASP A 108 9.79 -0.66 -48.14
CA ASP A 108 10.04 -2.00 -48.68
C ASP A 108 11.42 -2.54 -48.27
N GLU A 109 12.46 -1.73 -48.46
CA GLU A 109 13.83 -2.10 -48.09
C GLU A 109 14.01 -2.05 -46.55
N ALA A 110 13.43 -1.07 -45.86
CA ALA A 110 13.48 -1.02 -44.42
C ALA A 110 12.84 -2.28 -43.80
N SER A 111 11.69 -2.72 -44.31
CA SER A 111 11.03 -3.97 -43.93
C SER A 111 11.91 -5.20 -44.19
N ARG A 112 12.60 -5.25 -45.35
CA ARG A 112 13.53 -6.34 -45.68
C ARG A 112 14.66 -6.47 -44.66
N TRP A 113 15.35 -5.36 -44.34
CA TRP A 113 16.46 -5.36 -43.39
C TRP A 113 15.98 -5.60 -41.94
N LEU A 114 14.83 -5.09 -41.57
CA LEU A 114 14.20 -5.38 -40.26
C LEU A 114 13.85 -6.87 -40.11
N GLY A 115 13.39 -7.50 -41.20
CA GLY A 115 13.15 -8.96 -41.25
C GLY A 115 14.42 -9.78 -41.01
N ARG A 116 15.59 -9.31 -41.50
CA ARG A 116 16.88 -9.97 -41.24
C ARG A 116 17.32 -9.83 -39.79
N ILE A 117 17.08 -8.66 -39.16
CA ILE A 117 17.30 -8.50 -37.71
C ILE A 117 16.49 -9.53 -36.92
N GLY A 118 15.25 -9.81 -37.35
CA GLY A 118 14.38 -10.80 -36.68
C GLY A 118 14.86 -12.25 -36.77
N GLN A 119 15.79 -12.54 -37.69
CA GLN A 119 16.40 -13.87 -37.85
C GLN A 119 17.63 -14.08 -36.95
N LEU A 120 18.11 -13.03 -36.28
CA LEU A 120 19.26 -13.10 -35.36
C LEU A 120 18.85 -13.58 -34.00
N GLU A 121 19.76 -14.27 -33.30
CA GLU A 121 19.64 -14.46 -31.85
C GLU A 121 19.91 -13.12 -31.18
N LEU A 122 18.85 -12.55 -30.58
CA LEU A 122 18.86 -11.22 -29.94
C LEU A 122 19.02 -11.36 -28.44
N ASP A 123 20.09 -10.81 -27.91
CA ASP A 123 20.32 -10.59 -26.51
C ASP A 123 20.19 -9.11 -26.11
N GLY A 124 20.27 -8.80 -24.83
CA GLY A 124 20.15 -7.43 -24.33
C GLY A 124 21.16 -6.45 -24.93
N PRO A 125 22.48 -6.77 -24.90
CA PRO A 125 23.51 -5.93 -25.49
C PRO A 125 23.29 -5.65 -27.01
N SER A 126 22.97 -6.69 -27.78
CA SER A 126 22.67 -6.55 -29.22
C SER A 126 21.42 -5.69 -29.43
N ALA A 127 20.38 -5.82 -28.62
CA ALA A 127 19.19 -5.00 -28.74
C ALA A 127 19.47 -3.51 -28.47
N VAL A 128 20.31 -3.19 -27.45
CA VAL A 128 20.77 -1.81 -27.18
C VAL A 128 21.52 -1.24 -28.38
N ASP A 129 22.45 -2.02 -28.96
CA ASP A 129 23.25 -1.58 -30.10
C ASP A 129 22.39 -1.36 -31.34
N ILE A 130 21.43 -2.24 -31.62
CA ILE A 130 20.46 -2.10 -32.72
C ILE A 130 19.63 -0.83 -32.58
N LEU A 131 19.03 -0.63 -31.42
CA LEU A 131 18.18 0.55 -31.14
C LEU A 131 18.95 1.85 -31.29
N ARG A 132 20.20 1.89 -30.80
CA ARG A 132 21.08 3.05 -30.85
C ARG A 132 21.56 3.31 -32.29
N ALA A 133 21.95 2.27 -33.04
CA ALA A 133 22.49 2.41 -34.38
C ALA A 133 21.47 2.93 -35.39
N ALA A 134 20.21 2.51 -35.30
CA ALA A 134 19.14 3.04 -36.16
C ALA A 134 18.68 4.45 -35.73
N GLY A 135 18.75 4.76 -34.43
CA GLY A 135 18.32 6.01 -33.83
C GLY A 135 16.82 6.08 -33.54
N PRO A 136 16.41 6.91 -32.57
CA PRO A 136 15.02 6.96 -32.06
C PRO A 136 14.00 7.37 -33.12
N ASN A 137 14.35 8.30 -34.01
CA ASN A 137 13.47 8.78 -35.07
C ASN A 137 13.12 7.69 -36.08
N THR A 138 14.00 6.70 -36.27
CA THR A 138 13.75 5.57 -37.18
C THR A 138 12.59 4.72 -36.66
N TRP A 139 12.60 4.38 -35.40
CA TRP A 139 11.59 3.53 -34.77
C TRP A 139 10.23 4.21 -34.73
N ALA A 140 10.19 5.50 -34.37
CA ALA A 140 8.98 6.31 -34.39
C ALA A 140 8.39 6.42 -35.83
N ALA A 141 9.26 6.60 -36.83
CA ALA A 141 8.83 6.66 -38.25
C ALA A 141 8.27 5.32 -38.76
N ILE A 142 8.84 4.18 -38.33
CA ILE A 142 8.32 2.85 -38.66
C ILE A 142 6.94 2.65 -38.01
N GLU A 143 6.75 3.00 -36.76
CA GLU A 143 5.46 2.91 -36.05
C GLU A 143 4.40 3.81 -36.70
N ALA A 144 4.76 5.03 -37.07
CA ALA A 144 3.86 5.93 -37.80
C ALA A 144 3.44 5.40 -39.18
N ASN A 145 4.21 4.47 -39.77
CA ASN A 145 3.93 3.84 -41.07
C ASN A 145 3.72 2.33 -40.90
N ALA A 146 3.07 1.89 -39.82
CA ALA A 146 2.87 0.49 -39.47
C ALA A 146 2.28 -0.36 -40.63
N GLY A 147 1.44 0.21 -41.49
CA GLY A 147 0.85 -0.48 -42.64
C GLY A 147 1.86 -0.95 -43.70
N ALA A 148 3.10 -0.44 -43.68
CA ALA A 148 4.16 -0.88 -44.59
C ALA A 148 4.99 -2.05 -44.03
N PHE A 149 4.71 -2.51 -42.83
CA PHE A 149 5.46 -3.56 -42.13
C PHE A 149 4.54 -4.72 -41.72
N LYS A 150 5.13 -5.91 -41.64
CA LYS A 150 4.41 -7.09 -41.16
C LYS A 150 4.17 -7.02 -39.66
N PRO A 151 3.09 -7.62 -39.12
CA PRO A 151 2.83 -7.63 -37.67
C PRO A 151 3.99 -8.17 -36.84
N GLU A 152 4.67 -9.22 -37.33
CA GLU A 152 5.83 -9.83 -36.66
C GLU A 152 7.02 -8.85 -36.56
N GLN A 153 7.17 -7.94 -37.51
CA GLN A 153 8.23 -6.92 -37.48
C GLN A 153 7.94 -5.81 -36.49
N LEU A 154 6.67 -5.44 -36.29
CA LEU A 154 6.27 -4.51 -35.24
C LEU A 154 6.42 -5.14 -33.86
N GLN A 155 6.08 -6.42 -33.71
CA GLN A 155 6.34 -7.18 -32.47
C GLN A 155 7.84 -7.29 -32.17
N LEU A 156 8.69 -7.44 -33.20
CA LEU A 156 10.15 -7.44 -33.06
C LEU A 156 10.65 -6.13 -32.44
N ILE A 157 10.13 -4.97 -32.88
CA ILE A 157 10.52 -3.67 -32.32
C ILE A 157 10.16 -3.61 -30.82
N SER A 158 8.97 -4.08 -30.44
CA SER A 158 8.57 -4.15 -29.05
C SER A 158 9.48 -5.09 -28.23
N LYS A 159 9.85 -6.24 -28.81
CA LYS A 159 10.80 -7.18 -28.21
C LYS A 159 12.19 -6.56 -28.03
N LEU A 160 12.71 -5.87 -29.04
CA LEU A 160 14.00 -5.18 -29.00
C LEU A 160 14.01 -4.11 -27.88
N ARG A 161 12.94 -3.31 -27.79
CA ARG A 161 12.83 -2.31 -26.73
C ARG A 161 12.85 -2.94 -25.36
N LYS A 162 12.10 -4.04 -25.18
CA LYS A 162 12.06 -4.74 -23.89
C LYS A 162 13.43 -5.31 -23.52
N LEU A 163 14.11 -6.01 -24.45
CA LEU A 163 15.43 -6.56 -24.20
C LEU A 163 16.47 -5.48 -23.90
N ALA A 164 16.41 -4.36 -24.61
CA ALA A 164 17.31 -3.23 -24.37
C ALA A 164 17.03 -2.54 -23.02
N ASP A 165 15.78 -2.38 -22.66
CA ASP A 165 15.36 -1.82 -21.36
C ASP A 165 15.82 -2.71 -20.21
N ASP A 166 15.56 -4.02 -20.30
CA ASP A 166 16.00 -5.01 -19.32
C ASP A 166 17.54 -5.00 -19.18
N GLU A 167 18.31 -4.84 -20.28
CA GLU A 167 19.78 -4.74 -20.24
C GLU A 167 20.26 -3.43 -19.64
N ILE A 168 19.69 -2.29 -20.05
CA ILE A 168 20.09 -0.96 -19.56
C ILE A 168 19.90 -0.88 -18.04
N HIS A 169 18.81 -1.46 -17.53
CA HIS A 169 18.45 -1.44 -16.12
C HIS A 169 18.97 -2.65 -15.33
N SER A 170 19.68 -3.57 -15.97
CA SER A 170 20.22 -4.74 -15.27
C SER A 170 21.24 -4.32 -14.21
N PRO A 171 21.17 -4.89 -12.96
CA PRO A 171 22.11 -4.54 -11.89
C PRO A 171 23.58 -4.77 -12.30
N ALA A 172 23.84 -5.80 -13.10
CA ALA A 172 25.19 -6.12 -13.59
C ALA A 172 25.72 -5.06 -14.56
N ASN A 173 24.88 -4.61 -15.50
CA ASN A 173 25.28 -3.54 -16.42
C ASN A 173 25.44 -2.22 -15.68
N LEU A 174 24.52 -1.84 -14.80
CA LEU A 174 24.63 -0.60 -14.03
C LEU A 174 25.89 -0.59 -13.17
N ALA A 175 26.23 -1.68 -12.47
CA ALA A 175 27.49 -1.79 -11.73
C ALA A 175 28.73 -1.61 -12.62
N LYS A 176 28.72 -2.19 -13.85
CA LYS A 176 29.77 -2.00 -14.84
C LYS A 176 29.91 -0.54 -15.25
N GLN A 177 28.80 0.17 -15.48
CA GLN A 177 28.81 1.58 -15.85
C GLN A 177 29.33 2.48 -14.73
N VAL A 178 28.95 2.22 -13.47
CA VAL A 178 29.49 2.92 -12.30
C VAL A 178 31.00 2.69 -12.17
N ASN A 179 31.48 1.46 -12.36
CA ASN A 179 32.91 1.16 -12.36
C ASN A 179 33.67 1.92 -13.46
N ARG A 180 33.07 2.19 -14.61
CA ARG A 180 33.68 3.03 -15.66
C ARG A 180 33.95 4.46 -15.19
N LEU A 181 33.19 5.02 -14.24
CA LEU A 181 33.46 6.33 -13.68
C LEU A 181 34.83 6.39 -12.95
N THR A 182 35.37 5.27 -12.51
CA THR A 182 36.67 5.17 -11.86
C THR A 182 37.82 4.91 -12.81
N SER A 183 37.57 4.71 -14.12
CA SER A 183 38.59 4.46 -15.12
C SER A 183 39.56 5.65 -15.26
N PRO A 184 40.85 5.40 -15.46
CA PRO A 184 41.79 6.46 -15.80
C PRO A 184 41.47 7.09 -17.17
N ASN A 185 40.79 6.39 -18.06
CA ASN A 185 40.47 6.86 -19.40
C ASN A 185 39.23 7.78 -19.38
N GLN A 186 39.39 9.01 -19.87
CA GLN A 186 38.30 10.00 -19.89
C GLN A 186 37.12 9.57 -20.77
N SER A 187 37.38 8.91 -21.92
CA SER A 187 36.30 8.46 -22.79
C SER A 187 35.44 7.37 -22.14
N GLU A 188 36.05 6.47 -21.36
CA GLU A 188 35.33 5.46 -20.59
C GLU A 188 34.51 6.08 -19.46
N ARG A 189 35.08 7.07 -18.75
CA ARG A 189 34.32 7.80 -17.70
C ARG A 189 33.09 8.48 -18.28
N ARG A 190 33.27 9.15 -19.46
CA ARG A 190 32.14 9.80 -20.12
C ARG A 190 31.09 8.78 -20.59
N ALA A 191 31.50 7.66 -21.18
CA ALA A 191 30.57 6.60 -21.57
C ALA A 191 29.81 6.00 -20.36
N GLY A 192 30.50 5.81 -19.23
CA GLY A 192 29.85 5.38 -17.98
C GLY A 192 28.82 6.40 -17.49
N PHE A 193 29.16 7.69 -17.48
CA PHE A 193 28.24 8.76 -17.10
C PHE A 193 27.00 8.82 -18.02
N ASP A 194 27.20 8.81 -19.35
CA ASP A 194 26.12 8.86 -20.31
C ASP A 194 25.18 7.65 -20.18
N ALA A 195 25.72 6.47 -19.85
CA ALA A 195 24.92 5.26 -19.62
C ALA A 195 24.12 5.36 -18.30
N ILE A 196 24.70 5.85 -17.20
CA ILE A 196 24.02 6.08 -15.91
C ILE A 196 22.90 7.10 -16.10
N ARG A 197 23.17 8.19 -16.81
CA ARG A 197 22.18 9.22 -17.11
C ARG A 197 21.03 8.68 -17.97
N ALA A 198 21.33 7.84 -18.97
CA ALA A 198 20.34 7.22 -19.83
C ALA A 198 19.44 6.22 -19.07
N ALA A 199 19.99 5.55 -18.06
CA ALA A 199 19.22 4.66 -17.17
C ALA A 199 18.33 5.43 -16.19
N GLY A 200 18.46 6.75 -16.05
CA GLY A 200 17.64 7.56 -15.14
C GLY A 200 17.79 7.18 -13.68
N ASP A 201 16.65 7.07 -12.97
CA ASP A 201 16.63 6.77 -11.54
C ASP A 201 17.33 5.46 -11.14
N PRO A 202 17.18 4.32 -11.85
CA PRO A 202 17.98 3.12 -11.60
C PRO A 202 19.50 3.34 -11.70
N GLY A 203 19.94 4.20 -12.62
CA GLY A 203 21.35 4.56 -12.74
C GLY A 203 21.86 5.37 -11.54
N ILE A 204 21.05 6.30 -11.04
CA ILE A 204 21.32 7.07 -9.81
C ILE A 204 21.41 6.14 -8.60
N ALA A 205 20.43 5.20 -8.46
CA ALA A 205 20.45 4.23 -7.39
C ALA A 205 21.75 3.39 -7.42
N ALA A 206 22.15 2.88 -8.57
CA ALA A 206 23.36 2.08 -8.70
C ALA A 206 24.63 2.86 -8.33
N LEU A 207 24.70 4.16 -8.66
CA LEU A 207 25.80 5.02 -8.25
C LEU A 207 25.87 5.15 -6.73
N LEU A 208 24.74 5.44 -6.07
CA LEU A 208 24.70 5.60 -4.62
C LEU A 208 24.91 4.25 -3.91
N ASP A 209 24.33 3.17 -4.38
CA ASP A 209 24.51 1.83 -3.81
C ASP A 209 25.98 1.41 -3.80
N THR A 210 26.75 1.79 -4.84
CA THR A 210 28.18 1.52 -4.88
C THR A 210 28.95 2.21 -3.75
N LEU A 211 28.49 3.38 -3.31
CA LEU A 211 29.05 4.12 -2.18
C LEU A 211 28.52 3.59 -0.83
N MET A 212 27.31 3.07 -0.80
CA MET A 212 26.60 2.72 0.43
C MET A 212 26.88 1.27 0.89
N ARG A 213 27.33 0.38 0.01
CA ARG A 213 27.66 -1.02 0.35
C ARG A 213 28.73 -1.15 1.41
N PRO A 214 28.76 -2.27 2.18
CA PRO A 214 29.93 -2.62 2.98
C PRO A 214 31.18 -2.63 2.08
N ASN A 215 32.25 -1.97 2.51
CA ASN A 215 33.45 -1.78 1.68
C ASN A 215 33.21 -1.03 0.36
N GLY A 216 32.16 -0.18 0.30
CA GLY A 216 31.87 0.67 -0.86
C GLY A 216 33.03 1.58 -1.22
N LEU A 217 33.06 2.00 -2.46
CA LEU A 217 34.09 2.89 -2.97
C LEU A 217 34.03 4.27 -2.28
N ASN A 218 35.20 4.87 -2.02
CA ASN A 218 35.22 6.26 -1.66
C ASN A 218 34.88 7.13 -2.88
N PRO A 219 34.17 8.26 -2.72
CA PRO A 219 33.84 9.15 -3.81
C PRO A 219 35.06 9.64 -4.58
N THR A 220 35.11 9.33 -5.87
CA THR A 220 36.12 9.90 -6.78
C THR A 220 35.66 11.24 -7.34
N ASN A 221 36.56 12.05 -7.88
CA ASN A 221 36.19 13.33 -8.50
C ASN A 221 35.20 13.13 -9.66
N SER A 222 35.32 12.04 -10.43
CA SER A 222 34.40 11.74 -11.51
C SER A 222 33.00 11.32 -11.02
N MET A 223 32.90 10.66 -9.86
CA MET A 223 31.60 10.37 -9.24
C MET A 223 30.95 11.65 -8.72
N VAL A 224 31.73 12.57 -8.14
CA VAL A 224 31.26 13.89 -7.70
C VAL A 224 30.73 14.71 -8.88
N GLU A 225 31.48 14.75 -9.98
CA GLU A 225 31.07 15.41 -11.22
C GLU A 225 29.79 14.78 -11.78
N ALA A 226 29.75 13.45 -11.91
CA ALA A 226 28.58 12.70 -12.38
C ALA A 226 27.36 13.01 -11.51
N PHE A 227 27.48 12.93 -10.20
CA PHE A 227 26.39 13.25 -9.25
C PHE A 227 25.87 14.67 -9.44
N SER A 228 26.75 15.65 -9.60
CA SER A 228 26.38 17.06 -9.79
C SER A 228 25.60 17.31 -11.08
N LEU A 229 25.80 16.49 -12.10
CA LEU A 229 25.16 16.59 -13.41
C LEU A 229 23.86 15.78 -13.53
N LEU A 230 23.56 14.86 -12.58
CA LEU A 230 22.36 14.03 -12.59
C LEU A 230 21.10 14.77 -12.11
N GLY A 231 21.23 15.96 -11.57
CA GLY A 231 20.13 16.87 -11.27
C GLY A 231 19.34 16.55 -9.99
N PRO A 232 18.06 17.04 -9.88
CA PRO A 232 17.29 16.97 -8.64
C PRO A 232 17.00 15.56 -8.12
N SER A 233 16.81 14.58 -9.01
CA SER A 233 16.54 13.19 -8.62
C SER A 233 17.72 12.61 -7.84
N ALA A 234 18.97 12.91 -8.26
CA ALA A 234 20.17 12.48 -7.52
C ALA A 234 20.24 13.10 -6.12
N VAL A 235 19.81 14.36 -5.97
CA VAL A 235 19.72 15.02 -4.66
C VAL A 235 18.70 14.31 -3.76
N SER A 236 17.51 13.99 -4.27
CA SER A 236 16.47 13.27 -3.52
C SER A 236 16.93 11.87 -3.10
N ALA A 237 17.62 11.16 -3.99
CA ALA A 237 18.21 9.85 -3.71
C ALA A 237 19.30 9.94 -2.60
N TRP A 238 20.18 10.94 -2.69
CA TRP A 238 21.20 11.19 -1.68
C TRP A 238 20.58 11.53 -0.31
N GLN A 239 19.53 12.34 -0.29
CA GLN A 239 18.82 12.69 0.94
C GLN A 239 18.24 11.44 1.62
N ALA A 240 17.67 10.52 0.84
CA ALA A 240 17.23 9.22 1.34
C ALA A 240 18.41 8.41 1.93
N GLY A 241 19.55 8.36 1.23
CA GLY A 241 20.77 7.70 1.71
C GLY A 241 21.32 8.29 3.02
N MET A 242 21.19 9.60 3.25
CA MET A 242 21.60 10.26 4.50
C MET A 242 20.82 9.81 5.73
N THR A 243 19.66 9.17 5.54
CA THR A 243 18.91 8.53 6.64
C THR A 243 19.46 7.16 7.05
N SER A 244 20.53 6.65 6.40
CA SER A 244 21.16 5.38 6.76
C SER A 244 21.57 5.32 8.24
N PRO A 245 21.37 4.19 8.95
CA PRO A 245 21.83 3.99 10.31
C PRO A 245 23.37 3.82 10.38
N HIS A 246 24.02 3.53 9.24
CA HIS A 246 25.44 3.21 9.16
C HIS A 246 26.30 4.47 8.99
N ASN A 247 27.18 4.73 9.94
CA ASN A 247 28.02 5.93 9.96
C ASN A 247 28.95 6.01 8.74
N GLU A 248 29.55 4.88 8.38
CA GLU A 248 30.45 4.77 7.23
C GLU A 248 29.76 5.10 5.89
N VAL A 249 28.46 4.82 5.82
CA VAL A 249 27.64 5.17 4.65
C VAL A 249 27.44 6.67 4.60
N ARG A 250 26.97 7.26 5.71
CA ARG A 250 26.75 8.71 5.78
C ARG A 250 28.03 9.50 5.55
N ASP A 251 29.16 9.05 6.09
CA ASP A 251 30.45 9.69 5.88
C ASP A 251 30.81 9.76 4.39
N ARG A 252 30.70 8.65 3.65
CA ARG A 252 30.96 8.63 2.21
C ARG A 252 29.99 9.52 1.42
N LEU A 253 28.73 9.54 1.78
CA LEU A 253 27.73 10.41 1.14
C LEU A 253 28.00 11.90 1.42
N ILE A 254 28.46 12.25 2.61
CA ILE A 254 28.90 13.63 2.94
C ILE A 254 30.13 14.01 2.11
N GLN A 255 31.10 13.12 1.97
CA GLN A 255 32.29 13.36 1.15
C GLN A 255 31.93 13.56 -0.33
N LEU A 256 30.95 12.85 -0.85
CA LEU A 256 30.43 13.05 -2.20
C LEU A 256 29.97 14.50 -2.42
N VAL A 257 29.18 15.01 -1.48
CA VAL A 257 28.50 16.30 -1.60
C VAL A 257 29.37 17.50 -1.22
N ASN A 258 30.24 17.36 -0.23
CA ASN A 258 31.14 18.44 0.15
C ASN A 258 32.06 18.88 -1.00
N ARG A 259 32.29 17.99 -1.98
CA ARG A 259 33.08 18.28 -3.18
C ARG A 259 32.22 18.76 -4.36
N ALA A 260 30.87 18.68 -4.26
CA ALA A 260 29.97 19.09 -5.33
C ALA A 260 29.59 20.58 -5.18
N PRO A 261 29.88 21.45 -6.16
CA PRO A 261 29.76 22.91 -5.98
C PRO A 261 28.34 23.45 -5.90
N GLN A 262 27.30 22.70 -6.26
CA GLN A 262 25.94 23.22 -6.52
C GLN A 262 24.84 22.74 -5.58
N ALA A 263 25.11 21.90 -4.61
CA ALA A 263 24.06 21.28 -3.84
C ALA A 263 23.58 22.14 -2.67
N SER A 264 22.35 22.60 -2.70
CA SER A 264 21.64 23.17 -1.53
C SER A 264 21.21 22.05 -0.57
N MET A 265 22.18 21.47 0.13
CA MET A 265 21.97 20.29 0.99
C MET A 265 22.05 20.69 2.47
N GLY A 266 21.22 21.69 2.82
CA GLY A 266 21.27 22.32 4.13
C GLY A 266 20.95 21.37 5.29
N PRO A 267 19.73 20.79 5.36
CA PRO A 267 19.28 20.07 6.55
C PRO A 267 20.15 18.87 6.91
N GLU A 268 20.51 18.09 5.89
CA GLU A 268 21.24 16.84 6.04
C GLU A 268 22.67 17.05 6.54
N LEU A 269 23.35 18.06 6.01
CA LEU A 269 24.69 18.43 6.47
C LEU A 269 24.67 19.06 7.86
N LEU A 270 23.63 19.85 8.18
CA LEU A 270 23.47 20.44 9.50
C LEU A 270 23.20 19.36 10.57
N ALA A 271 22.37 18.36 10.26
CA ALA A 271 22.16 17.22 11.14
C ALA A 271 23.47 16.44 11.36
N ALA A 272 24.25 16.20 10.29
CA ALA A 272 25.51 15.48 10.37
C ALA A 272 26.57 16.18 11.23
N LEU A 273 26.58 17.52 11.31
CA LEU A 273 27.48 18.28 12.18
C LEU A 273 27.26 17.94 13.66
N HIS A 274 26.03 17.68 14.07
CA HIS A 274 25.68 17.43 15.47
C HIS A 274 25.45 15.94 15.77
N ASP A 275 25.57 15.07 14.78
CA ASP A 275 25.52 13.62 14.98
C ASP A 275 26.85 13.17 15.65
N PRO A 276 26.78 12.59 16.89
CA PRO A 276 27.99 12.16 17.60
C PRO A 276 28.72 11.01 16.91
N THR A 277 28.08 10.33 15.99
CA THR A 277 28.59 9.13 15.30
C THR A 277 29.40 9.48 14.04
N ILE A 278 29.34 10.73 13.55
CA ILE A 278 30.09 11.21 12.38
C ILE A 278 31.50 11.61 12.81
N PRO A 279 32.56 11.20 12.08
CA PRO A 279 33.95 11.56 12.38
C PRO A 279 34.17 13.06 12.40
N GLU A 280 35.02 13.57 13.34
CA GLU A 280 35.32 14.99 13.44
C GLU A 280 35.96 15.55 12.16
N SER A 281 36.82 14.76 11.48
CA SER A 281 37.40 15.17 10.18
C SER A 281 36.33 15.50 9.13
N THR A 282 35.20 14.75 9.14
CA THR A 282 34.07 14.98 8.24
C THR A 282 33.25 16.20 8.68
N LYS A 283 33.05 16.39 9.98
CA LYS A 283 32.43 17.61 10.53
C LYS A 283 33.23 18.85 10.19
N ASP A 284 34.54 18.80 10.27
CA ASP A 284 35.42 19.91 9.90
C ASP A 284 35.39 20.19 8.38
N ALA A 285 35.23 19.17 7.56
CA ALA A 285 35.01 19.36 6.13
C ALA A 285 33.64 20.03 5.83
N ILE A 286 32.56 19.67 6.56
CA ILE A 286 31.29 20.37 6.47
C ILE A 286 31.39 21.82 6.91
N LYS A 287 32.07 22.12 8.06
CA LYS A 287 32.26 23.47 8.56
C LYS A 287 32.99 24.34 7.54
N ARG A 288 34.06 23.80 6.94
CA ARG A 288 34.82 24.51 5.86
C ARG A 288 33.93 24.79 4.65
N SER A 289 33.17 23.78 4.17
CA SER A 289 32.25 23.93 3.04
C SER A 289 31.17 24.97 3.31
N LEU A 290 30.64 25.06 4.54
CA LEU A 290 29.68 26.09 4.93
C LEU A 290 30.31 27.48 4.96
N ALA A 291 31.53 27.59 5.52
CA ALA A 291 32.26 28.84 5.59
C ALA A 291 32.64 29.39 4.19
N GLU A 292 33.07 28.51 3.27
CA GLU A 292 33.35 28.86 1.87
C GLU A 292 32.09 29.39 1.14
N ARG A 293 30.91 28.96 1.56
CA ARG A 293 29.62 29.45 1.06
C ARG A 293 29.06 30.66 1.81
N GLY A 294 29.86 31.26 2.71
CA GLY A 294 29.48 32.43 3.53
C GLY A 294 28.35 32.13 4.54
N LYS A 295 28.13 30.86 4.91
CA LYS A 295 27.12 30.45 5.89
C LYS A 295 27.76 30.26 7.26
N THR A 296 27.09 30.77 8.30
CA THR A 296 27.47 30.49 9.69
C THR A 296 27.14 29.04 10.04
N VAL A 297 27.98 28.42 10.88
CA VAL A 297 27.71 27.08 11.41
C VAL A 297 26.66 27.21 12.52
N PRO A 298 25.45 26.62 12.35
CA PRO A 298 24.42 26.68 13.37
C PRO A 298 24.77 25.79 14.56
N ASP A 299 24.22 26.10 15.73
CA ASP A 299 24.25 25.21 16.88
C ASP A 299 23.30 24.00 16.73
N ALA A 300 23.38 23.06 17.67
CA ALA A 300 22.56 21.83 17.61
C ALA A 300 21.06 22.13 17.64
N LYS A 301 20.64 23.12 18.41
CA LYS A 301 19.24 23.52 18.50
C LYS A 301 18.75 24.11 17.18
N GLN A 302 19.51 24.98 16.56
CA GLN A 302 19.19 25.57 15.26
C GLN A 302 19.14 24.51 14.16
N ALA A 303 20.02 23.50 14.20
CA ALA A 303 19.99 22.39 13.27
C ALA A 303 18.73 21.52 13.46
N TYR A 304 18.35 21.25 14.71
CA TYR A 304 17.11 20.56 15.05
C TYR A 304 15.89 21.34 14.58
N ASP A 305 15.77 22.62 14.95
CA ASP A 305 14.66 23.49 14.58
C ASP A 305 14.50 23.59 13.05
N TYR A 306 15.60 23.58 12.30
CA TYR A 306 15.57 23.58 10.85
C TYR A 306 15.01 22.28 10.26
N ASN A 307 15.37 21.13 10.83
CA ASN A 307 14.81 19.84 10.41
C ASN A 307 13.31 19.73 10.76
N ILE A 308 12.91 20.23 11.93
CA ILE A 308 11.48 20.30 12.31
C ILE A 308 10.71 21.22 11.36
N ALA A 309 11.22 22.40 11.04
CA ALA A 309 10.58 23.29 10.07
C ALA A 309 10.51 22.68 8.65
N THR A 310 11.42 21.77 8.31
CA THR A 310 11.36 21.02 7.05
C THR A 310 10.32 19.92 7.11
N LEU A 311 10.23 19.20 8.23
CA LEU A 311 9.17 18.22 8.53
C LEU A 311 7.79 18.88 8.39
N ASP A 312 7.57 20.02 9.07
CA ASP A 312 6.31 20.75 9.07
C ASP A 312 5.86 21.12 7.64
N ARG A 313 6.74 21.76 6.89
CA ARG A 313 6.46 22.15 5.49
C ARG A 313 6.16 20.94 4.61
N SER A 314 6.85 19.83 4.81
CA SER A 314 6.67 18.61 4.02
C SER A 314 5.35 17.91 4.37
N LEU A 315 4.94 17.87 5.65
CA LEU A 315 3.65 17.36 6.08
C LEU A 315 2.50 18.23 5.57
N ASP A 316 2.63 19.56 5.63
CA ASP A 316 1.63 20.47 5.08
C ASP A 316 1.50 20.29 3.57
N GLN A 317 2.62 20.14 2.86
CA GLN A 317 2.62 19.86 1.43
C GLN A 317 1.96 18.50 1.11
N HIS A 318 2.25 17.47 1.92
CA HIS A 318 1.61 16.16 1.80
C HIS A 318 0.08 16.27 1.91
N LYS A 319 -0.43 16.95 2.94
CA LYS A 319 -1.87 17.19 3.14
C LYS A 319 -2.50 17.94 1.98
N GLN A 320 -1.82 18.99 1.49
CA GLN A 320 -2.31 19.78 0.34
C GLN A 320 -2.39 18.97 -0.94
N LEU A 321 -1.37 18.15 -1.23
CA LEU A 321 -1.33 17.33 -2.43
C LEU A 321 -2.31 16.15 -2.38
N LEU A 322 -2.57 15.59 -1.19
CA LEU A 322 -3.67 14.65 -1.00
C LEU A 322 -5.02 15.29 -1.34
N ALA A 323 -5.27 16.51 -0.84
CA ALA A 323 -6.52 17.23 -1.11
C ALA A 323 -6.69 17.61 -2.60
N LEU A 324 -5.58 17.76 -3.34
CA LEU A 324 -5.61 18.04 -4.79
C LEU A 324 -5.74 16.78 -5.64
N ASN A 325 -5.70 15.59 -5.02
CA ASN A 325 -5.74 14.29 -5.71
C ASN A 325 -4.73 14.20 -6.86
N ASP A 326 -3.45 14.59 -6.59
CA ASP A 326 -2.36 14.54 -7.57
C ASP A 326 -2.04 13.07 -7.91
N VAL A 327 -2.48 12.63 -9.09
CA VAL A 327 -2.28 11.25 -9.58
C VAL A 327 -1.04 11.10 -10.47
N ALA A 328 -0.26 12.17 -10.67
CA ALA A 328 0.93 12.10 -11.50
C ALA A 328 1.96 11.13 -10.91
N ALA A 329 2.27 10.06 -11.66
CA ALA A 329 3.28 9.10 -11.24
C ALA A 329 4.65 9.76 -11.09
N ARG A 330 5.31 9.53 -9.96
CA ARG A 330 6.62 10.08 -9.62
C ARG A 330 7.46 9.02 -8.90
N SER A 331 8.77 9.10 -9.09
CA SER A 331 9.69 8.30 -8.29
C SER A 331 9.79 8.85 -6.87
N VAL A 332 9.60 7.99 -5.90
CA VAL A 332 9.76 8.28 -4.47
C VAL A 332 10.98 7.54 -3.95
N TRP A 333 11.94 8.30 -3.44
CA TRP A 333 13.19 7.78 -2.94
C TRP A 333 13.10 7.44 -1.46
N GLY A 334 13.54 6.23 -1.12
CA GLY A 334 13.63 5.72 0.24
C GLY A 334 14.97 5.05 0.50
N LEU A 335 15.16 4.56 1.73
CA LEU A 335 16.30 3.74 2.10
C LEU A 335 15.97 2.26 1.87
N SER A 336 16.95 1.45 1.48
CA SER A 336 16.81 -0.01 1.45
C SER A 336 16.59 -0.57 2.87
N GLN A 337 16.00 -1.76 2.98
CA GLN A 337 15.69 -2.35 4.29
C GLN A 337 16.90 -2.55 5.19
N ASP A 338 18.06 -2.88 4.61
CA ASP A 338 19.32 -3.04 5.31
C ASP A 338 20.03 -1.72 5.63
N GLY A 339 19.51 -0.59 5.13
CA GLY A 339 20.10 0.74 5.30
C GLY A 339 21.37 0.98 4.50
N ARG A 340 21.72 0.10 3.56
CA ARG A 340 22.97 0.10 2.78
C ARG A 340 22.79 0.35 1.30
N GLY A 341 21.65 0.87 0.91
CA GLY A 341 21.32 1.27 -0.44
C GLY A 341 20.12 2.22 -0.44
N VAL A 342 19.77 2.72 -1.62
CA VAL A 342 18.56 3.49 -1.85
C VAL A 342 17.53 2.64 -2.58
N SER A 343 16.26 2.86 -2.27
CA SER A 343 15.13 2.22 -2.92
C SER A 343 14.31 3.24 -3.69
N ILE A 344 13.70 2.79 -4.78
CA ILE A 344 12.78 3.58 -5.59
C ILE A 344 11.43 2.90 -5.56
N ARG A 345 10.39 3.65 -5.28
CA ARG A 345 9.00 3.20 -5.45
C ARG A 345 8.23 4.18 -6.32
N GLU A 346 7.23 3.70 -6.98
CA GLU A 346 6.26 4.57 -7.65
C GLU A 346 5.34 5.19 -6.59
N GLY A 347 5.00 6.45 -6.77
CA GLY A 347 4.08 7.20 -5.93
C GLY A 347 3.63 8.45 -6.63
N ASN A 348 3.01 9.35 -5.90
CA ASN A 348 2.57 10.65 -6.38
C ASN A 348 3.31 11.80 -5.66
N GLY A 349 2.89 13.04 -5.89
CA GLY A 349 3.48 14.20 -5.22
C GLY A 349 3.30 14.20 -3.71
N ALA A 350 2.18 13.68 -3.21
CA ALA A 350 1.94 13.55 -1.77
C ALA A 350 2.89 12.52 -1.13
N ASP A 351 3.18 11.41 -1.83
CA ASP A 351 4.14 10.41 -1.37
C ASP A 351 5.57 10.95 -1.35
N GLN A 352 5.94 11.78 -2.34
CA GLN A 352 7.24 12.47 -2.32
C GLN A 352 7.37 13.43 -1.13
N ALA A 353 6.31 14.20 -0.85
CA ALA A 353 6.31 15.11 0.28
C ALA A 353 6.40 14.36 1.62
N LEU A 354 5.70 13.21 1.74
CA LEU A 354 5.77 12.35 2.92
C LEU A 354 7.16 11.73 3.09
N ALA A 355 7.78 11.23 2.02
CA ALA A 355 9.15 10.70 2.08
C ALA A 355 10.13 11.79 2.52
N ARG A 356 9.94 13.03 2.07
CA ARG A 356 10.73 14.17 2.53
C ARG A 356 10.51 14.49 4.01
N ALA A 357 9.26 14.41 4.48
CA ALA A 357 8.93 14.54 5.89
C ALA A 357 9.62 13.45 6.74
N SER A 358 9.56 12.20 6.29
CA SER A 358 10.23 11.04 6.90
C SER A 358 11.73 11.21 7.01
N GLN A 359 12.38 11.72 5.97
CA GLN A 359 13.82 12.03 5.98
C GLN A 359 14.15 13.11 7.00
N ALA A 360 13.42 14.23 7.01
CA ALA A 360 13.61 15.32 7.96
C ALA A 360 13.36 14.85 9.41
N ALA A 361 12.34 14.00 9.61
CA ALA A 361 12.02 13.36 10.88
C ALA A 361 13.20 12.52 11.41
N THR A 362 13.76 11.66 10.55
CA THR A 362 14.91 10.81 10.88
C THR A 362 16.11 11.65 11.33
N LEU A 363 16.39 12.74 10.63
CA LEU A 363 17.48 13.64 10.96
C LEU A 363 17.24 14.40 12.27
N ALA A 364 16.01 14.86 12.50
CA ALA A 364 15.64 15.53 13.74
C ALA A 364 15.77 14.59 14.95
N LEU A 365 15.26 13.38 14.87
CA LEU A 365 15.34 12.39 15.94
C LEU A 365 16.76 11.98 16.28
N ARG A 366 17.69 11.95 15.31
CA ARG A 366 19.10 11.70 15.58
C ARG A 366 19.83 12.86 16.27
N THR A 367 19.40 14.08 15.99
CA THR A 367 19.98 15.27 16.65
C THR A 367 19.48 15.48 18.06
N SER A 368 18.21 15.16 18.32
CA SER A 368 17.61 15.32 19.65
C SER A 368 16.35 14.45 19.78
N ALA A 369 16.46 13.34 20.49
CA ALA A 369 15.35 12.44 20.80
C ALA A 369 14.93 12.66 22.27
N ASN A 370 14.02 13.60 22.51
CA ASN A 370 13.64 14.02 23.86
C ASN A 370 12.41 13.27 24.44
N GLY A 371 11.77 12.39 23.65
CA GLY A 371 10.54 11.70 24.07
C GLY A 371 9.33 12.63 24.24
N ASP A 372 9.37 13.81 23.65
CA ASP A 372 8.30 14.81 23.65
C ASP A 372 7.32 14.62 22.45
N PHE A 373 6.30 15.47 22.39
CA PHE A 373 5.30 15.44 21.32
C PHE A 373 5.91 15.71 19.94
N VAL A 374 6.93 16.56 19.84
CA VAL A 374 7.58 16.86 18.56
C VAL A 374 8.35 15.63 18.06
N SER A 375 9.04 14.91 18.94
CA SER A 375 9.67 13.63 18.62
C SER A 375 8.67 12.56 18.19
N ALA A 376 7.52 12.50 18.88
CA ALA A 376 6.44 11.57 18.54
C ALA A 376 5.84 11.87 17.16
N ARG A 377 5.67 13.14 16.82
CA ARG A 377 5.21 13.61 15.50
C ARG A 377 6.21 13.29 14.40
N ALA A 378 7.48 13.48 14.65
CA ALA A 378 8.55 13.07 13.74
C ALA A 378 8.52 11.55 13.51
N LEU A 379 8.41 10.77 14.59
CA LEU A 379 8.29 9.30 14.46
C LEU A 379 7.04 8.88 13.69
N ALA A 380 5.89 9.54 13.90
CA ALA A 380 4.67 9.25 13.15
C ALA A 380 4.85 9.44 11.64
N ALA A 381 5.50 10.53 11.21
CA ALA A 381 5.80 10.76 9.80
C ALA A 381 6.72 9.69 9.19
N TYR A 382 7.74 9.27 9.94
CA TYR A 382 8.64 8.17 9.54
C TYR A 382 7.88 6.84 9.39
N LEU A 383 7.03 6.49 10.36
CA LEU A 383 6.26 5.25 10.36
C LEU A 383 5.24 5.22 9.23
N GLU A 384 4.61 6.34 8.91
CA GLU A 384 3.67 6.45 7.78
C GLU A 384 4.36 6.16 6.45
N ASP A 385 5.51 6.78 6.18
CA ASP A 385 6.27 6.56 4.95
C ASP A 385 6.80 5.12 4.86
N LEU A 386 7.29 4.58 5.97
CA LEU A 386 7.78 3.21 6.06
C LEU A 386 6.68 2.18 5.74
N ALA A 387 5.49 2.37 6.27
CA ALA A 387 4.34 1.52 5.98
C ALA A 387 3.93 1.59 4.49
N ARG A 388 3.92 2.80 3.90
CA ARG A 388 3.66 2.99 2.47
C ARG A 388 4.73 2.38 1.56
N SER A 389 5.95 2.22 2.04
CA SER A 389 7.01 1.52 1.31
C SER A 389 6.84 0.00 1.29
N GLY A 390 5.81 -0.54 1.96
CA GLY A 390 5.54 -1.97 2.05
C GLY A 390 6.44 -2.71 3.05
N SER A 391 7.15 -1.98 3.91
CA SER A 391 7.95 -2.57 4.98
C SER A 391 7.02 -3.06 6.10
N THR A 392 7.06 -4.36 6.37
CA THR A 392 6.12 -5.03 7.26
C THR A 392 6.67 -5.30 8.66
N GLU A 393 7.98 -5.29 8.82
CA GLU A 393 8.66 -5.63 10.06
C GLU A 393 9.40 -4.44 10.67
N LEU A 394 8.62 -3.52 11.26
CA LEU A 394 9.15 -2.31 11.90
C LEU A 394 10.16 -2.60 13.01
N SER A 395 9.93 -3.65 13.79
CA SER A 395 10.80 -4.02 14.91
C SER A 395 12.18 -4.48 14.46
N GLN A 396 12.33 -4.91 13.22
CA GLN A 396 13.60 -5.36 12.65
C GLN A 396 14.32 -4.28 11.83
N SER A 397 13.69 -3.13 11.58
CA SER A 397 14.34 -2.04 10.86
C SER A 397 15.51 -1.46 11.67
N PRO A 398 16.77 -1.56 11.19
CA PRO A 398 17.91 -0.97 11.88
C PRO A 398 17.79 0.55 12.03
N VAL A 399 17.10 1.19 11.08
CA VAL A 399 16.81 2.63 11.13
C VAL A 399 15.91 2.94 12.32
N PHE A 400 14.75 2.24 12.41
CA PHE A 400 13.82 2.44 13.51
C PHE A 400 14.44 2.23 14.88
N GLN A 401 15.25 1.17 15.03
CA GLN A 401 15.96 0.88 16.27
C GLN A 401 16.95 1.99 16.66
N SER A 402 17.53 2.68 15.67
CA SER A 402 18.52 3.75 15.89
C SER A 402 17.91 5.11 16.21
N LEU A 403 16.58 5.33 16.00
CA LEU A 403 15.96 6.64 16.13
C LEU A 403 15.70 7.07 17.57
N LEU A 404 15.36 6.11 18.44
CA LEU A 404 14.95 6.38 19.82
C LEU A 404 15.58 5.37 20.77
N PRO A 405 16.00 5.81 21.97
CA PRO A 405 16.34 4.90 23.07
C PRO A 405 15.15 3.96 23.38
N GLU A 406 15.46 2.70 23.69
CA GLU A 406 14.45 1.68 24.03
C GLU A 406 13.55 2.12 25.19
N SER A 407 14.16 2.79 26.20
CA SER A 407 13.41 3.32 27.36
C SER A 407 12.32 4.33 27.01
N ILE A 408 12.50 5.12 25.94
CA ILE A 408 11.50 6.05 25.43
C ILE A 408 10.50 5.29 24.54
N ARG A 409 11.03 4.55 23.55
CA ARG A 409 10.25 3.84 22.56
C ARG A 409 9.23 2.88 23.17
N ASP A 410 9.60 2.21 24.26
CA ASP A 410 8.78 1.19 24.92
C ASP A 410 7.99 1.74 26.10
N SER A 411 7.96 3.07 26.32
CA SER A 411 7.11 3.68 27.34
C SER A 411 5.66 3.87 26.86
N HIS A 412 4.70 3.72 27.78
CA HIS A 412 3.30 3.95 27.45
C HIS A 412 2.97 5.43 27.23
N GLU A 413 3.68 6.32 27.91
CA GLU A 413 3.55 7.76 27.77
C GLU A 413 3.90 8.16 26.32
N TYR A 414 5.02 7.66 25.82
CA TYR A 414 5.44 7.95 24.45
C TYR A 414 4.50 7.31 23.42
N GLY A 415 4.00 6.09 23.68
CA GLY A 415 2.97 5.46 22.85
C GLY A 415 1.70 6.30 22.73
N CYS A 416 1.29 6.95 23.85
CA CYS A 416 0.17 7.90 23.85
C CYS A 416 0.46 9.15 23.01
N LEU A 417 1.66 9.73 23.14
CA LEU A 417 2.06 10.89 22.34
C LEU A 417 2.14 10.55 20.85
N LEU A 418 2.62 9.36 20.51
CA LEU A 418 2.67 8.88 19.13
C LEU A 418 1.28 8.74 18.50
N TRP A 419 0.32 8.19 19.27
CA TRP A 419 -1.07 8.11 18.85
C TRP A 419 -1.68 9.51 18.62
N ASP A 420 -1.50 10.41 19.58
CA ASP A 420 -2.03 11.77 19.50
C ASP A 420 -1.46 12.52 18.29
N ALA A 421 -0.16 12.39 18.05
CA ALA A 421 0.52 12.98 16.89
C ALA A 421 0.03 12.39 15.55
N ALA A 422 -0.14 11.06 15.48
CA ALA A 422 -0.65 10.41 14.28
C ALA A 422 -2.08 10.81 13.92
N ILE A 423 -2.92 11.11 14.92
CA ILE A 423 -4.28 11.65 14.73
C ILE A 423 -4.22 13.10 14.24
N GLU A 424 -3.44 13.97 14.91
CA GLU A 424 -3.32 15.38 14.55
C GLU A 424 -2.82 15.56 13.12
N GLU A 425 -1.82 14.77 12.73
CA GLU A 425 -1.23 14.83 11.41
C GLU A 425 -2.02 14.04 10.33
N ARG A 426 -3.06 13.31 10.72
CA ARG A 426 -3.87 12.45 9.84
C ARG A 426 -3.02 11.39 9.11
N LEU A 427 -2.18 10.69 9.86
CA LEU A 427 -1.28 9.66 9.37
C LEU A 427 -1.83 8.26 9.70
N PRO A 428 -2.60 7.65 8.80
CA PRO A 428 -3.39 6.47 9.13
C PRO A 428 -2.56 5.22 9.41
N ALA A 429 -1.47 4.98 8.70
CA ALA A 429 -0.60 3.84 8.96
C ALA A 429 0.13 4.01 10.31
N ALA A 430 0.58 5.23 10.62
CA ALA A 430 1.15 5.55 11.93
C ALA A 430 0.15 5.35 13.07
N GLN A 431 -1.15 5.64 12.85
CA GLN A 431 -2.21 5.33 13.83
C GLN A 431 -2.30 3.83 14.11
N SER A 432 -2.29 2.99 13.07
CA SER A 432 -2.34 1.53 13.24
C SER A 432 -1.15 1.01 14.04
N LEU A 433 0.05 1.55 13.78
CA LEU A 433 1.26 1.19 14.49
C LEU A 433 1.30 1.71 15.93
N ALA A 434 0.80 2.90 16.17
CA ALA A 434 0.65 3.45 17.52
C ALA A 434 -0.32 2.60 18.36
N VAL A 435 -1.45 2.18 17.79
CA VAL A 435 -2.39 1.27 18.46
C VAL A 435 -1.74 -0.08 18.75
N ALA A 436 -0.99 -0.65 17.82
CA ALA A 436 -0.26 -1.90 18.04
C ALA A 436 0.77 -1.78 19.18
N ASN A 437 1.40 -0.61 19.32
CA ASN A 437 2.29 -0.31 20.45
C ASN A 437 1.51 -0.21 21.77
N LEU A 438 0.42 0.57 21.80
CA LEU A 438 -0.42 0.73 22.99
C LEU A 438 -1.07 -0.60 23.41
N ALA A 439 -1.41 -1.47 22.47
CA ALA A 439 -2.01 -2.78 22.74
C ALA A 439 -1.07 -3.75 23.52
N ARG A 440 0.23 -3.46 23.60
CA ARG A 440 1.18 -4.21 24.45
C ARG A 440 0.88 -4.03 25.96
N TRP A 441 0.24 -2.92 26.32
CA TRP A 441 -0.14 -2.60 27.69
C TRP A 441 -1.53 -3.14 28.05
N GLN A 442 -1.91 -4.28 27.46
CA GLN A 442 -3.18 -4.96 27.73
C GLN A 442 -3.19 -5.61 29.11
N GLY A 443 -4.37 -6.00 29.58
CA GLY A 443 -4.56 -6.71 30.83
C GLY A 443 -5.16 -5.85 31.94
N ALA A 444 -5.24 -6.41 33.13
CA ALA A 444 -5.91 -5.79 34.29
C ALA A 444 -5.25 -4.48 34.77
N LEU A 445 -3.94 -4.33 34.51
CA LEU A 445 -3.14 -3.18 34.92
C LEU A 445 -2.95 -2.15 33.82
N MET A 446 -3.79 -2.16 32.78
CA MET A 446 -3.70 -1.18 31.69
C MET A 446 -3.77 0.26 32.24
N PRO A 447 -2.77 1.12 31.95
CA PRO A 447 -2.79 2.51 32.37
C PRO A 447 -4.01 3.27 31.81
N ASN A 448 -4.64 4.14 32.62
CA ASN A 448 -5.80 4.92 32.16
C ASN A 448 -5.53 5.71 30.86
N PRO A 449 -4.38 6.41 30.69
CA PRO A 449 -4.11 7.12 29.44
C PRO A 449 -4.07 6.22 28.19
N VAL A 450 -3.60 4.97 28.33
CA VAL A 450 -3.60 3.97 27.27
C VAL A 450 -5.03 3.54 26.95
N ARG A 451 -5.82 3.23 28.01
CA ARG A 451 -7.21 2.81 27.86
C ARG A 451 -8.05 3.85 27.13
N ASP A 452 -7.91 5.12 27.48
CA ASP A 452 -8.68 6.21 26.86
C ASP A 452 -8.37 6.35 25.37
N ARG A 453 -7.10 6.20 24.98
CA ARG A 453 -6.69 6.26 23.58
C ARG A 453 -7.14 5.04 22.79
N LEU A 454 -7.04 3.85 23.38
CA LEU A 454 -7.58 2.63 22.76
C LEU A 454 -9.11 2.72 22.63
N ALA A 455 -9.83 3.25 23.63
CA ALA A 455 -11.27 3.50 23.54
C ALA A 455 -11.60 4.50 22.40
N THR A 456 -10.76 5.53 22.22
CA THR A 456 -10.89 6.46 21.09
C THR A 456 -10.59 5.76 19.77
N ALA A 457 -9.56 4.92 19.72
CA ALA A 457 -9.19 4.17 18.53
C ALA A 457 -10.28 3.19 18.06
N THR A 458 -11.12 2.68 18.96
CA THR A 458 -12.30 1.88 18.58
C THR A 458 -13.33 2.66 17.76
N LYS A 459 -13.28 3.99 17.73
CA LYS A 459 -14.14 4.85 16.90
C LYS A 459 -13.61 4.99 15.47
N SER A 460 -12.39 4.54 15.19
CA SER A 460 -11.81 4.61 13.86
C SER A 460 -12.62 3.81 12.85
N GLY A 461 -12.81 4.36 11.67
CA GLY A 461 -13.38 3.65 10.52
C GLY A 461 -12.46 2.52 9.99
N HIS A 462 -11.15 2.58 10.33
CA HIS A 462 -10.17 1.63 9.80
C HIS A 462 -10.09 0.35 10.63
N PRO A 463 -10.31 -0.84 10.04
CA PRO A 463 -10.24 -2.12 10.75
C PRO A 463 -8.89 -2.36 11.44
N SER A 464 -7.77 -1.99 10.78
CA SER A 464 -6.40 -2.14 11.31
C SER A 464 -6.11 -1.25 12.54
N VAL A 465 -6.93 -0.25 12.80
CA VAL A 465 -6.90 0.58 14.03
C VAL A 465 -7.92 0.06 15.02
N ARG A 466 -9.18 -0.09 14.57
CA ARG A 466 -10.34 -0.41 15.41
C ARG A 466 -10.25 -1.77 16.07
N TYR A 467 -9.85 -2.81 15.32
CA TYR A 467 -9.86 -4.17 15.85
C TYR A 467 -8.71 -4.46 16.82
N PRO A 468 -7.45 -4.09 16.57
CA PRO A 468 -6.40 -4.25 17.58
C PRO A 468 -6.69 -3.48 18.87
N ALA A 469 -7.25 -2.27 18.77
CA ALA A 469 -7.66 -1.50 19.94
C ALA A 469 -8.76 -2.22 20.73
N ALA A 470 -9.76 -2.76 20.04
CA ALA A 470 -10.83 -3.52 20.67
C ALA A 470 -10.31 -4.80 21.33
N ILE A 471 -9.39 -5.53 20.70
CA ILE A 471 -8.78 -6.75 21.26
C ILE A 471 -8.04 -6.43 22.57
N ALA A 472 -7.24 -5.38 22.59
CA ALA A 472 -6.52 -4.98 23.80
C ALA A 472 -7.49 -4.66 24.96
N LEU A 473 -8.59 -3.97 24.65
CA LEU A 473 -9.64 -3.69 25.63
C LEU A 473 -10.42 -4.95 26.04
N MET A 474 -10.71 -5.87 25.13
CA MET A 474 -11.32 -7.17 25.41
C MET A 474 -10.49 -7.97 26.42
N ASN A 475 -9.18 -8.05 26.19
CA ASN A 475 -8.27 -8.76 27.09
C ASN A 475 -8.25 -8.09 28.47
N SER A 476 -8.23 -6.75 28.53
CA SER A 476 -8.32 -6.01 29.80
C SER A 476 -9.62 -6.29 30.55
N ILE A 477 -10.75 -6.41 29.86
CA ILE A 477 -12.06 -6.74 30.47
C ILE A 477 -12.06 -8.16 31.03
N ILE A 478 -11.52 -9.13 30.28
CA ILE A 478 -11.42 -10.53 30.73
C ILE A 478 -10.56 -10.62 32.00
N ASP A 479 -9.34 -10.06 31.95
CA ASP A 479 -8.40 -10.12 33.06
C ASP A 479 -8.93 -9.43 34.33
N GLN A 480 -9.70 -8.33 34.19
CA GLN A 480 -10.33 -7.66 35.33
C GLN A 480 -11.41 -8.52 35.98
N ARG A 481 -12.13 -9.32 35.21
CA ARG A 481 -13.13 -10.27 35.75
C ARG A 481 -12.48 -11.38 36.57
N ASP A 482 -11.37 -11.92 36.09
CA ASP A 482 -10.64 -13.00 36.76
C ASP A 482 -10.01 -12.54 38.08
N LEU A 483 -9.74 -11.23 38.23
CA LEU A 483 -9.23 -10.63 39.48
C LEU A 483 -10.28 -10.32 40.51
N VAL A 484 -11.57 -10.27 40.15
CA VAL A 484 -12.64 -10.10 41.17
C VAL A 484 -12.91 -11.46 41.79
N PRO A 485 -12.47 -11.72 43.03
CA PRO A 485 -12.80 -12.96 43.68
C PRO A 485 -14.34 -13.03 43.80
N VAL A 486 -14.90 -14.13 43.34
CA VAL A 486 -16.29 -14.46 43.65
C VAL A 486 -16.35 -14.59 45.17
N SER A 487 -16.59 -13.46 45.85
CA SER A 487 -16.95 -13.51 47.27
C SER A 487 -18.30 -14.22 47.30
N LEU A 488 -18.25 -15.53 47.55
CA LEU A 488 -19.37 -16.28 48.07
C LEU A 488 -19.73 -15.63 49.41
N GLY A 489 -20.34 -14.47 49.33
CA GLY A 489 -20.88 -13.80 50.48
C GLY A 489 -22.09 -14.56 50.97
N ASN A 490 -21.90 -15.31 52.05
CA ASN A 490 -22.97 -15.51 53.02
C ASN A 490 -23.48 -14.12 53.44
N SER A 491 -24.39 -13.58 52.69
CA SER A 491 -25.18 -12.40 53.16
C SER A 491 -26.52 -12.91 53.63
N ASP A 492 -26.58 -12.99 54.95
CA ASP A 492 -27.83 -13.09 55.69
C ASP A 492 -28.92 -12.14 55.15
N GLU A 493 -30.09 -12.69 55.15
CA GLU A 493 -31.40 -12.10 54.97
C GLU A 493 -31.53 -10.63 55.43
N ASN A 494 -32.06 -9.83 54.57
CA ASN A 494 -32.87 -8.62 54.75
C ASN A 494 -32.43 -7.44 53.89
N VAL A 495 -32.84 -7.44 52.62
CA VAL A 495 -33.11 -6.16 51.94
C VAL A 495 -34.30 -6.33 51.01
N GLY A 496 -35.29 -5.49 51.26
CA GLY A 496 -36.62 -5.49 50.69
C GLY A 496 -36.70 -5.48 49.17
N ASN A 497 -37.81 -6.04 48.70
CA ASN A 497 -38.32 -6.06 47.33
C ASN A 497 -38.18 -4.72 46.61
N SER A 498 -37.11 -4.50 45.86
CA SER A 498 -37.11 -3.60 44.74
C SER A 498 -37.12 -4.46 43.46
N ILE A 499 -38.25 -4.45 42.79
CA ILE A 499 -38.46 -5.03 41.48
C ILE A 499 -37.41 -4.39 40.54
N ARG A 500 -36.34 -5.12 40.23
CA ARG A 500 -35.41 -4.73 39.18
C ARG A 500 -36.03 -5.08 37.83
N GLU A 501 -36.23 -4.07 37.02
CA GLU A 501 -36.66 -4.25 35.64
C GLU A 501 -35.69 -5.22 34.91
N PRO A 502 -36.19 -6.22 34.14
CA PRO A 502 -35.39 -7.15 33.38
C PRO A 502 -34.94 -6.48 32.07
N GLY A 503 -33.97 -5.57 32.17
CA GLY A 503 -33.45 -4.85 31.00
C GLY A 503 -32.08 -4.22 31.22
N ALA A 504 -31.68 -4.03 32.48
CA ALA A 504 -30.33 -3.56 32.78
C ALA A 504 -29.42 -4.78 32.87
N SER A 505 -28.71 -5.07 31.78
CA SER A 505 -27.55 -5.97 31.80
C SER A 505 -26.60 -5.46 32.89
N GLY A 506 -26.61 -6.16 34.03
CA GLY A 506 -25.84 -5.80 35.22
C GLY A 506 -24.34 -5.99 34.97
N PHE A 507 -23.74 -5.16 34.17
CA PHE A 507 -22.37 -4.79 34.34
C PHE A 507 -22.30 -3.93 35.59
N ARG A 508 -21.87 -4.50 36.71
CA ARG A 508 -21.52 -3.71 37.86
C ARG A 508 -20.53 -2.65 37.42
N ASP A 509 -20.83 -1.40 37.73
CA ASP A 509 -20.12 -0.16 37.41
C ASP A 509 -18.60 -0.25 37.65
N GLY A 510 -17.88 -0.76 36.74
CA GLY A 510 -16.44 -0.73 36.54
C GLY A 510 -16.10 -0.56 35.05
N GLY A 511 -17.15 -0.41 34.22
CA GLY A 511 -17.02 -0.21 32.81
C GLY A 511 -16.41 1.16 32.50
N PHE A 512 -15.26 1.19 31.81
CA PHE A 512 -14.71 2.41 31.27
C PHE A 512 -15.61 2.92 30.13
N GLN A 513 -15.53 4.22 29.86
CA GLN A 513 -16.26 4.85 28.76
C GLN A 513 -15.91 4.16 27.42
N GLY A 514 -16.89 3.54 26.76
CA GLY A 514 -16.73 2.82 25.50
C GLY A 514 -16.78 1.28 25.57
N SER A 515 -16.99 0.68 26.77
CA SER A 515 -17.09 -0.78 26.91
C SER A 515 -18.22 -1.41 26.06
N SER A 516 -19.38 -0.73 25.95
CA SER A 516 -20.47 -1.16 25.07
C SER A 516 -20.08 -1.24 23.59
N ARG A 517 -19.15 -0.37 23.16
CA ARG A 517 -18.63 -0.39 21.78
C ARG A 517 -17.72 -1.59 21.52
N VAL A 518 -16.98 -2.05 22.53
CA VAL A 518 -16.15 -3.26 22.42
C VAL A 518 -17.01 -4.47 22.11
N ASP A 519 -18.18 -4.61 22.75
CA ASP A 519 -19.15 -5.67 22.46
C ASP A 519 -19.67 -5.61 21.02
N PHE A 520 -19.98 -4.41 20.53
CA PHE A 520 -20.42 -4.21 19.15
C PHE A 520 -19.33 -4.64 18.16
N ILE A 521 -18.09 -4.18 18.40
CA ILE A 521 -16.95 -4.53 17.54
C ILE A 521 -16.64 -6.03 17.60
N ALA A 522 -16.78 -6.66 18.77
CA ALA A 522 -16.61 -8.11 18.90
C ALA A 522 -17.60 -8.89 18.01
N LYS A 523 -18.85 -8.45 17.95
CA LYS A 523 -19.87 -9.02 17.06
C LYS A 523 -19.52 -8.81 15.58
N GLU A 524 -19.03 -7.61 15.23
CA GLU A 524 -18.54 -7.31 13.87
C GLU A 524 -17.36 -8.21 13.50
N MET A 525 -16.35 -8.31 14.37
CA MET A 525 -15.17 -9.17 14.13
C MET A 525 -15.52 -10.65 14.01
N ARG A 526 -16.56 -11.11 14.69
CA ARG A 526 -17.04 -12.49 14.63
C ARG A 526 -17.48 -12.89 13.23
N GLN A 527 -17.90 -11.93 12.41
CA GLN A 527 -18.37 -12.14 11.05
C GLN A 527 -17.28 -12.01 9.99
N LEU A 528 -16.04 -11.68 10.40
CA LEU A 528 -14.91 -11.61 9.49
C LEU A 528 -14.72 -12.94 8.76
N MET A 529 -14.45 -12.84 7.47
CA MET A 529 -14.08 -13.95 6.59
C MET A 529 -12.59 -13.84 6.26
N ALA A 530 -11.96 -14.96 5.85
CA ALA A 530 -10.58 -14.94 5.39
C ALA A 530 -10.40 -14.03 4.17
N ASP A 531 -11.34 -14.14 3.21
CA ASP A 531 -11.32 -13.34 1.98
C ASP A 531 -12.00 -11.99 2.18
N PRO A 532 -11.46 -10.90 1.62
CA PRO A 532 -12.07 -9.58 1.67
C PRO A 532 -13.42 -9.55 0.95
N MET A 533 -14.37 -8.79 1.50
CA MET A 533 -15.70 -8.58 0.93
C MET A 533 -15.77 -7.21 0.26
N VAL A 534 -16.24 -7.15 -0.97
CA VAL A 534 -16.51 -5.92 -1.71
C VAL A 534 -18.00 -5.79 -2.04
N LEU A 535 -18.48 -4.56 -2.17
CA LEU A 535 -19.84 -4.25 -2.57
C LEU A 535 -19.86 -3.72 -4.00
N ILE A 536 -20.61 -4.39 -4.89
CA ILE A 536 -20.81 -3.97 -6.28
C ILE A 536 -22.17 -3.29 -6.39
N VAL A 537 -22.17 -2.01 -6.77
CA VAL A 537 -23.33 -1.13 -6.78
C VAL A 537 -23.65 -0.70 -8.21
N GLY A 538 -24.89 -0.83 -8.67
CA GLY A 538 -25.32 -0.32 -9.97
C GLY A 538 -26.71 -0.82 -10.38
N ALA A 539 -27.45 -0.05 -11.16
CA ALA A 539 -28.76 -0.43 -11.65
C ALA A 539 -28.70 -1.47 -12.80
N SER A 540 -27.65 -1.41 -13.63
CA SER A 540 -27.48 -2.32 -14.78
C SER A 540 -27.04 -3.72 -14.36
N PRO A 541 -27.85 -4.77 -14.60
CA PRO A 541 -27.46 -6.15 -14.29
C PRO A 541 -26.23 -6.62 -15.05
N SER A 542 -26.07 -6.19 -16.32
CA SER A 542 -24.92 -6.60 -17.16
C SER A 542 -23.59 -6.05 -16.65
N LEU A 543 -23.57 -4.79 -16.20
CA LEU A 543 -22.35 -4.18 -15.62
C LEU A 543 -22.01 -4.80 -14.27
N ARG A 544 -23.03 -5.08 -13.44
CA ARG A 544 -22.79 -5.81 -12.18
C ARG A 544 -22.25 -7.21 -12.41
N SER A 545 -22.85 -7.98 -13.35
CA SER A 545 -22.37 -9.32 -13.69
C SER A 545 -20.94 -9.31 -14.21
N HIS A 546 -20.58 -8.33 -15.05
CA HIS A 546 -19.21 -8.20 -15.53
C HIS A 546 -18.22 -7.88 -14.39
N ALA A 547 -18.56 -6.92 -13.50
CA ALA A 547 -17.75 -6.61 -12.33
C ALA A 547 -17.64 -7.79 -11.36
N HIS A 548 -18.74 -8.55 -11.18
CA HIS A 548 -18.76 -9.80 -10.42
C HIS A 548 -17.72 -10.80 -10.94
N ASP A 549 -17.71 -11.07 -12.25
CA ASP A 549 -16.80 -12.03 -12.86
C ASP A 549 -15.34 -11.62 -12.65
N LEU A 550 -15.02 -10.32 -12.79
CA LEU A 550 -13.70 -9.77 -12.52
C LEU A 550 -13.28 -9.92 -11.04
N VAL A 551 -14.16 -9.52 -10.12
CA VAL A 551 -13.94 -9.59 -8.67
C VAL A 551 -13.74 -11.05 -8.21
N SER A 552 -14.59 -11.96 -8.70
CA SER A 552 -14.49 -13.40 -8.37
C SER A 552 -13.20 -14.02 -8.88
N SER A 553 -12.75 -13.65 -10.07
CA SER A 553 -11.48 -14.14 -10.63
C SER A 553 -10.24 -13.70 -9.84
N MET A 554 -10.36 -12.63 -9.05
CA MET A 554 -9.32 -12.17 -8.12
C MET A 554 -9.40 -12.80 -6.72
N GLY A 555 -10.32 -13.73 -6.48
CA GLY A 555 -10.52 -14.37 -5.19
C GLY A 555 -11.16 -13.47 -4.13
N LEU A 556 -11.79 -12.36 -4.56
CA LEU A 556 -12.53 -11.49 -3.67
C LEU A 556 -13.98 -11.99 -3.53
N ARG A 557 -14.55 -11.84 -2.35
CA ARG A 557 -15.98 -12.04 -2.12
C ARG A 557 -16.73 -10.76 -2.45
N TYR A 558 -17.98 -10.89 -2.85
CA TYR A 558 -18.77 -9.74 -3.25
C TYR A 558 -20.19 -9.82 -2.70
N TRP A 559 -20.82 -8.66 -2.62
CA TRP A 559 -22.24 -8.45 -2.45
C TRP A 559 -22.74 -7.53 -3.57
N GLU A 560 -23.92 -7.77 -4.12
CA GLU A 560 -24.49 -6.92 -5.15
C GLU A 560 -25.62 -6.06 -4.57
N ALA A 561 -25.70 -4.81 -5.04
CA ALA A 561 -26.74 -3.86 -4.70
C ALA A 561 -27.27 -3.17 -5.97
N SER A 562 -28.57 -3.21 -6.17
CA SER A 562 -29.26 -2.60 -7.31
C SER A 562 -30.05 -1.33 -6.95
N SER A 563 -30.21 -1.06 -5.68
CA SER A 563 -30.92 0.07 -5.10
C SER A 563 -30.16 0.63 -3.89
N VAL A 564 -30.53 1.83 -3.46
CA VAL A 564 -29.99 2.46 -2.23
C VAL A 564 -30.29 1.60 -1.00
N ASP A 565 -31.49 1.02 -0.95
CA ASP A 565 -31.86 0.15 0.18
C ASP A 565 -31.01 -1.11 0.21
N ASP A 566 -30.70 -1.73 -0.94
CA ASP A 566 -29.79 -2.88 -1.01
C ASP A 566 -28.39 -2.50 -0.51
N VAL A 567 -27.86 -1.31 -0.89
CA VAL A 567 -26.56 -0.81 -0.38
C VAL A 567 -26.58 -0.75 1.13
N PHE A 568 -27.61 -0.11 1.73
CA PHE A 568 -27.66 0.03 3.18
C PHE A 568 -28.01 -1.27 3.89
N ASN A 569 -28.71 -2.17 3.27
CA ASN A 569 -28.90 -3.53 3.79
C ASN A 569 -27.58 -4.30 3.79
N ALA A 570 -26.78 -4.25 2.72
CA ALA A 570 -25.46 -4.86 2.68
C ALA A 570 -24.54 -4.28 3.77
N LEU A 571 -24.52 -2.95 3.95
CA LEU A 571 -23.73 -2.28 4.96
C LEU A 571 -24.20 -2.54 6.41
N ARG A 572 -25.46 -2.88 6.61
CA ARG A 572 -26.03 -3.24 7.93
C ARG A 572 -25.80 -4.70 8.28
N ASN A 573 -25.74 -5.60 7.29
CA ASN A 573 -25.63 -7.04 7.51
C ASN A 573 -24.26 -7.51 8.03
N ALA A 574 -23.55 -6.58 8.65
CA ALA A 574 -22.43 -6.80 9.56
C ALA A 574 -21.21 -7.58 9.00
N VAL A 575 -21.18 -7.88 7.70
CA VAL A 575 -19.93 -8.34 7.08
C VAL A 575 -19.12 -7.12 6.72
N PRO A 576 -17.89 -6.97 7.24
CA PRO A 576 -17.06 -5.81 6.94
C PRO A 576 -16.81 -5.71 5.44
N ILE A 577 -17.35 -4.67 4.82
CA ILE A 577 -17.11 -4.34 3.41
C ILE A 577 -15.82 -3.53 3.35
N GLU A 578 -14.89 -3.96 2.50
CA GLU A 578 -13.55 -3.40 2.40
C GLU A 578 -13.31 -2.59 1.14
N GLY A 579 -14.27 -2.60 0.22
CA GLY A 579 -14.26 -1.80 -0.99
C GLY A 579 -15.65 -1.70 -1.58
N ILE A 580 -15.96 -0.59 -2.23
CA ILE A 580 -17.24 -0.37 -2.91
C ILE A 580 -16.94 -0.03 -4.37
N PHE A 581 -17.53 -0.77 -5.31
CA PHE A 581 -17.46 -0.52 -6.74
C PHE A 581 -18.81 -0.01 -7.22
N ILE A 582 -18.90 1.26 -7.58
CA ILE A 582 -20.09 1.85 -8.19
C ILE A 582 -19.91 1.77 -9.71
N VAL A 583 -20.53 0.76 -10.33
CA VAL A 583 -20.36 0.45 -11.76
C VAL A 583 -21.43 1.11 -12.64
N ASP A 584 -22.49 1.64 -12.04
CA ASP A 584 -23.58 2.31 -12.73
C ASP A 584 -24.39 3.17 -11.76
N HIS A 585 -25.17 4.11 -12.27
CA HIS A 585 -26.10 4.93 -11.48
C HIS A 585 -27.17 4.08 -10.82
N LEU A 586 -27.55 4.44 -9.59
CA LEU A 586 -28.78 3.95 -8.99
C LEU A 586 -29.96 4.82 -9.43
N ARG A 587 -31.12 4.20 -9.68
CA ARG A 587 -32.31 4.92 -10.17
C ARG A 587 -32.95 5.85 -9.14
N ASP A 588 -32.66 5.62 -7.87
CA ASP A 588 -33.33 6.18 -6.71
C ASP A 588 -32.42 7.12 -5.89
N SER A 589 -31.21 7.42 -6.36
CA SER A 589 -30.29 8.31 -5.64
C SER A 589 -29.30 9.00 -6.55
N ASP A 590 -28.95 10.24 -6.17
CA ASP A 590 -27.77 10.96 -6.64
C ASP A 590 -26.49 10.34 -6.05
N LEU A 591 -25.46 10.22 -6.88
CA LEU A 591 -24.15 9.66 -6.49
C LEU A 591 -23.55 10.36 -5.27
N GLY A 592 -23.65 11.69 -5.21
CA GLY A 592 -23.12 12.47 -4.09
C GLY A 592 -23.82 12.18 -2.78
N GLN A 593 -25.15 12.02 -2.80
CA GLN A 593 -25.94 11.66 -1.62
C GLN A 593 -25.59 10.23 -1.16
N LEU A 594 -25.40 9.31 -2.09
CA LEU A 594 -24.98 7.94 -1.78
C LEU A 594 -23.62 7.92 -1.09
N ILE A 595 -22.61 8.60 -1.66
CA ILE A 595 -21.27 8.69 -1.06
C ILE A 595 -21.35 9.33 0.33
N GLN A 596 -22.05 10.46 0.47
CA GLN A 596 -22.21 11.15 1.75
C GLN A 596 -22.85 10.24 2.82
N ARG A 597 -23.88 9.47 2.47
CA ARG A 597 -24.53 8.54 3.39
C ARG A 597 -23.61 7.39 3.78
N ILE A 598 -22.81 6.85 2.84
CA ILE A 598 -21.78 5.83 3.14
C ILE A 598 -20.76 6.41 4.12
N ARG A 599 -20.29 7.63 3.91
CA ARG A 599 -19.31 8.32 4.77
C ARG A 599 -19.84 8.68 6.15
N SER A 600 -21.15 8.88 6.28
CA SER A 600 -21.77 9.18 7.59
C SER A 600 -21.83 7.98 8.54
N ASN A 601 -21.68 6.76 8.03
CA ASN A 601 -21.62 5.56 8.87
C ASN A 601 -20.16 5.32 9.33
N PRO A 602 -19.89 5.28 10.66
CA PRO A 602 -18.52 5.09 11.19
C PRO A 602 -17.81 3.84 10.66
N SER A 603 -18.54 2.73 10.44
CA SER A 603 -17.95 1.48 9.95
C SER A 603 -17.53 1.51 8.49
N THR A 604 -18.08 2.43 7.71
CA THR A 604 -17.81 2.56 6.26
C THR A 604 -17.24 3.91 5.86
N SER A 605 -17.05 4.81 6.83
CA SER A 605 -16.55 6.17 6.58
C SER A 605 -15.20 6.23 5.87
N THR A 606 -14.38 5.19 5.99
CA THR A 606 -13.04 5.08 5.41
C THR A 606 -12.92 4.01 4.33
N VAL A 607 -14.02 3.30 4.02
CA VAL A 607 -14.00 2.29 2.96
C VAL A 607 -13.75 2.96 1.61
N PRO A 608 -12.77 2.48 0.81
CA PRO A 608 -12.50 3.06 -0.50
C PRO A 608 -13.67 2.81 -1.44
N ILE A 609 -13.96 3.80 -2.27
CA ILE A 609 -15.02 3.74 -3.26
C ILE A 609 -14.39 3.91 -4.64
N ALA A 610 -14.60 2.97 -5.54
CA ALA A 610 -14.29 3.15 -6.96
C ALA A 610 -15.58 3.49 -7.71
N VAL A 611 -15.62 4.66 -8.34
CA VAL A 611 -16.72 5.09 -9.22
C VAL A 611 -16.30 4.80 -10.65
N LEU A 612 -16.91 3.78 -11.24
CA LEU A 612 -16.56 3.22 -12.55
C LEU A 612 -17.63 3.48 -13.61
N ALA A 613 -18.64 4.30 -13.31
CA ALA A 613 -19.73 4.62 -14.23
C ALA A 613 -19.26 5.53 -15.36
N GLU A 614 -19.58 5.19 -16.61
CA GLU A 614 -19.12 5.90 -17.81
C GLU A 614 -19.89 7.20 -18.10
N ASN A 615 -21.13 7.33 -17.61
CA ASN A 615 -22.05 8.41 -17.99
C ASN A 615 -22.31 9.40 -16.83
N LEU A 616 -21.27 9.74 -16.08
CA LEU A 616 -21.39 10.72 -15.00
C LEU A 616 -21.56 12.13 -15.55
N SER A 617 -22.47 12.89 -14.97
CA SER A 617 -22.54 14.33 -15.20
C SER A 617 -21.30 15.06 -14.65
N SER A 618 -20.98 16.23 -15.20
CA SER A 618 -19.85 17.05 -14.69
C SER A 618 -19.99 17.38 -13.20
N GLY A 619 -21.23 17.52 -12.69
CA GLY A 619 -21.50 17.74 -11.27
C GLY A 619 -21.17 16.53 -10.41
N GLU A 620 -21.54 15.33 -10.85
CA GLU A 620 -21.23 14.08 -10.14
C GLU A 620 -19.73 13.78 -10.12
N HIS A 621 -19.03 14.03 -11.25
CA HIS A 621 -17.56 13.97 -11.27
C HIS A 621 -16.93 14.89 -10.23
N MET A 622 -17.40 16.15 -10.13
CA MET A 622 -16.88 17.09 -9.14
C MET A 622 -17.16 16.67 -7.70
N VAL A 623 -18.32 16.08 -7.43
CA VAL A 623 -18.69 15.62 -6.09
C VAL A 623 -17.86 14.39 -5.71
N ALA A 624 -17.74 13.41 -6.61
CA ALA A 624 -16.93 12.22 -6.38
C ALA A 624 -15.43 12.57 -6.18
N ALA A 625 -14.90 13.49 -6.98
CA ALA A 625 -13.50 13.93 -6.90
C ALA A 625 -13.15 14.74 -5.63
N ARG A 626 -14.15 15.21 -4.87
CA ARG A 626 -13.93 15.92 -3.60
C ARG A 626 -13.73 15.01 -2.40
N ASP A 627 -14.06 13.72 -2.53
CA ASP A 627 -13.88 12.75 -1.47
C ASP A 627 -12.53 12.05 -1.66
N ASP A 628 -11.63 12.23 -0.71
CA ASP A 628 -10.26 11.69 -0.74
C ASP A 628 -10.23 10.15 -0.81
N GLY A 629 -11.34 9.49 -0.44
CA GLY A 629 -11.51 8.02 -0.47
C GLY A 629 -12.13 7.49 -1.76
N VAL A 630 -12.31 8.34 -2.81
CA VAL A 630 -12.93 7.95 -4.07
C VAL A 630 -11.92 7.88 -5.21
N VAL A 631 -11.91 6.76 -5.91
CA VAL A 631 -11.14 6.53 -7.14
C VAL A 631 -12.08 6.59 -8.33
N MET A 632 -11.77 7.41 -9.34
CA MET A 632 -12.56 7.53 -10.57
C MET A 632 -11.95 6.67 -11.68
N GLY A 633 -12.81 6.04 -12.49
CA GLY A 633 -12.40 5.24 -13.64
C GLY A 633 -13.57 4.78 -14.49
N SER A 634 -13.32 3.86 -15.40
CA SER A 634 -14.33 3.09 -16.14
C SER A 634 -14.28 1.63 -15.71
N VAL A 635 -15.36 0.88 -15.94
CA VAL A 635 -15.36 -0.57 -15.70
C VAL A 635 -14.30 -1.21 -16.60
N PRO A 636 -13.26 -1.83 -16.03
CA PRO A 636 -12.18 -2.38 -16.85
C PRO A 636 -12.64 -3.63 -17.60
N PRO A 637 -12.15 -3.85 -18.83
CA PRO A 637 -12.49 -5.05 -19.60
C PRO A 637 -11.73 -6.30 -19.14
N THR A 638 -10.70 -6.15 -18.29
CA THR A 638 -9.80 -7.24 -17.88
C THR A 638 -9.53 -7.22 -16.38
N VAL A 639 -9.06 -8.36 -15.88
CA VAL A 639 -8.65 -8.55 -14.47
C VAL A 639 -7.48 -7.64 -14.09
N GLU A 640 -6.52 -7.45 -15.02
CA GLU A 640 -5.39 -6.56 -14.80
C GLU A 640 -5.84 -5.11 -14.59
N GLY A 641 -6.81 -4.65 -15.39
CA GLY A 641 -7.40 -3.31 -15.21
C GLY A 641 -8.12 -3.14 -13.87
N LEU A 642 -8.79 -4.19 -13.36
CA LEU A 642 -9.36 -4.16 -12.01
C LEU A 642 -8.25 -4.14 -10.94
N GLY A 643 -7.14 -4.85 -11.18
CA GLY A 643 -5.95 -4.81 -10.33
C GLY A 643 -5.39 -3.39 -10.17
N ASP A 644 -5.32 -2.62 -11.25
CA ASP A 644 -4.88 -1.22 -11.23
C ASP A 644 -5.85 -0.33 -10.40
N ILE A 645 -7.16 -0.54 -10.54
CA ILE A 645 -8.16 0.18 -9.74
C ILE A 645 -8.01 -0.16 -8.25
N LEU A 646 -7.86 -1.44 -7.91
CA LEU A 646 -7.64 -1.88 -6.53
C LEU A 646 -6.33 -1.32 -5.95
N SER A 647 -5.28 -1.25 -6.76
CA SER A 647 -4.01 -0.63 -6.37
C SER A 647 -4.20 0.86 -6.02
N ARG A 648 -4.93 1.60 -6.86
CA ARG A 648 -5.28 3.01 -6.60
C ARG A 648 -6.16 3.15 -5.36
N MET A 649 -7.16 2.28 -5.18
CA MET A 649 -7.98 2.25 -3.96
C MET A 649 -7.14 2.02 -2.70
N ASN A 650 -6.12 1.16 -2.77
CA ASN A 650 -5.19 0.92 -1.67
C ASN A 650 -4.31 2.15 -1.36
N GLN A 651 -3.85 2.85 -2.39
CA GLN A 651 -3.08 4.09 -2.21
C GLN A 651 -3.87 5.18 -1.49
N VAL A 652 -5.16 5.29 -1.82
CA VAL A 652 -6.06 6.27 -1.21
C VAL A 652 -6.32 5.99 0.28
N ILE A 653 -6.42 4.71 0.66
CA ILE A 653 -6.70 4.35 2.06
C ILE A 653 -5.47 4.53 2.95
N ALA A 654 -4.27 4.37 2.38
CA ALA A 654 -2.98 4.43 3.10
C ALA A 654 -2.87 3.50 4.33
N HIS A 655 -3.80 2.57 4.53
CA HIS A 655 -3.75 1.56 5.58
C HIS A 655 -3.33 0.20 5.03
N PRO A 656 -2.50 -0.54 5.75
CA PRO A 656 -2.23 -1.92 5.39
C PRO A 656 -3.53 -2.73 5.47
N ARG A 657 -3.83 -3.50 4.44
CA ARG A 657 -4.95 -4.46 4.49
C ARG A 657 -4.61 -5.59 5.42
N ALA A 658 -5.57 -6.00 6.21
CA ALA A 658 -5.43 -7.17 7.06
C ALA A 658 -5.23 -8.44 6.21
N THR A 659 -4.29 -9.28 6.62
CA THR A 659 -4.09 -10.59 6.01
C THR A 659 -5.22 -11.55 6.36
N PRO A 660 -5.42 -12.64 5.60
CA PRO A 660 -6.37 -13.68 5.95
C PRO A 660 -6.13 -14.24 7.37
N GLU A 661 -4.87 -14.40 7.76
CA GLU A 661 -4.46 -14.88 9.09
C GLU A 661 -4.84 -13.91 10.21
N GLU A 662 -4.61 -12.61 10.01
CA GLU A 662 -5.02 -11.57 10.96
C GLU A 662 -6.54 -11.53 11.14
N ARG A 663 -7.30 -11.67 10.05
CA ARG A 663 -8.77 -11.72 10.11
C ARG A 663 -9.28 -12.90 10.92
N ILE A 664 -8.69 -14.07 10.71
CA ILE A 664 -9.00 -15.29 11.49
C ILE A 664 -8.61 -15.08 12.95
N LEU A 665 -7.44 -14.48 13.22
CA LEU A 665 -6.98 -14.17 14.56
C LEU A 665 -7.97 -13.22 15.28
N TRP A 666 -8.37 -12.13 14.63
CA TRP A 666 -9.34 -11.17 15.15
C TRP A 666 -10.70 -11.83 15.44
N LYS A 667 -11.19 -12.66 14.52
CA LYS A 667 -12.41 -13.45 14.70
C LYS A 667 -12.34 -14.34 15.93
N ASN A 668 -11.20 -15.02 16.14
CA ASN A 668 -11.00 -15.91 17.28
C ASN A 668 -10.93 -15.13 18.60
N HIS A 669 -10.25 -13.99 18.65
CA HIS A 669 -10.24 -13.13 19.83
C HIS A 669 -11.66 -12.64 20.20
N ALA A 670 -12.43 -12.21 19.23
CA ALA A 670 -13.81 -11.81 19.41
C ALA A 670 -14.69 -12.96 19.95
N ALA A 671 -14.53 -14.16 19.41
CA ALA A 671 -15.24 -15.34 19.87
C ALA A 671 -14.92 -15.66 21.34
N ASN A 672 -13.63 -15.64 21.69
CA ASN A 672 -13.19 -15.91 23.06
C ASN A 672 -13.71 -14.86 24.03
N TYR A 673 -13.64 -13.59 23.66
CA TYR A 673 -14.20 -12.50 24.48
C TYR A 673 -15.71 -12.66 24.69
N LEU A 674 -16.48 -12.83 23.62
CA LEU A 674 -17.94 -12.98 23.72
C LEU A 674 -18.34 -14.19 24.55
N ARG A 675 -17.55 -15.26 24.50
CA ARG A 675 -17.74 -16.45 25.36
C ARG A 675 -17.45 -16.16 26.82
N ALA A 676 -16.31 -15.48 27.12
CA ALA A 676 -15.88 -15.14 28.47
C ALA A 676 -16.83 -14.17 29.19
N VAL A 677 -17.44 -13.21 28.44
CA VAL A 677 -18.34 -12.21 29.03
C VAL A 677 -19.82 -12.60 28.90
N SER A 678 -20.14 -13.81 28.45
CA SER A 678 -21.53 -14.31 28.40
C SER A 678 -22.08 -14.43 29.83
N PRO A 679 -23.28 -13.88 30.09
CA PRO A 679 -23.90 -14.03 31.40
C PRO A 679 -24.30 -15.50 31.63
N GLU A 680 -24.12 -15.99 32.83
CA GLU A 680 -24.79 -17.23 33.26
C GLU A 680 -26.30 -16.98 33.23
N VAL A 681 -27.04 -17.79 32.52
CA VAL A 681 -28.51 -17.68 32.46
C VAL A 681 -29.08 -18.54 33.57
N PRO A 682 -29.70 -17.93 34.60
CA PRO A 682 -30.36 -18.71 35.66
C PRO A 682 -31.54 -19.47 35.03
N THR A 683 -31.60 -20.78 35.25
CA THR A 683 -32.78 -21.56 34.92
C THR A 683 -33.92 -21.29 35.87
N ARG A 684 -35.18 -21.46 35.42
CA ARG A 684 -36.40 -21.22 36.17
C ARG A 684 -36.49 -22.06 37.48
N ASP A 685 -35.68 -23.10 37.60
CA ASP A 685 -35.65 -24.03 38.71
C ASP A 685 -34.56 -23.74 39.76
N GLY A 686 -33.90 -22.57 39.66
CA GLY A 686 -32.89 -22.13 40.65
C GLY A 686 -31.56 -22.87 40.60
N ALA A 687 -31.41 -23.89 39.74
CA ALA A 687 -30.12 -24.48 39.45
C ALA A 687 -29.44 -23.65 38.35
N ALA A 688 -28.28 -23.13 38.64
CA ALA A 688 -27.43 -22.47 37.63
C ALA A 688 -26.98 -23.51 36.61
N VAL A 689 -27.83 -23.78 35.60
CA VAL A 689 -27.39 -24.56 34.41
C VAL A 689 -26.81 -23.56 33.45
N THR A 690 -25.53 -23.64 33.24
CA THR A 690 -24.83 -22.90 32.16
C THR A 690 -25.43 -23.35 30.85
N ILE A 691 -26.42 -22.62 30.31
CA ILE A 691 -26.94 -22.87 28.96
C ILE A 691 -25.87 -22.40 28.00
N ARG A 692 -25.24 -23.35 27.32
CA ARG A 692 -24.29 -23.02 26.27
C ARG A 692 -25.02 -22.35 25.11
N LEU A 693 -24.72 -21.06 24.88
CA LEU A 693 -25.22 -20.33 23.72
C LEU A 693 -24.49 -20.78 22.45
N ALA A 694 -25.19 -20.76 21.33
CA ALA A 694 -24.64 -21.13 20.03
C ALA A 694 -23.72 -20.01 19.50
N ASP A 695 -22.42 -20.24 19.55
CA ASP A 695 -21.39 -19.28 19.16
C ASP A 695 -20.74 -19.59 17.79
N THR A 696 -21.27 -20.60 17.08
CA THR A 696 -20.87 -20.99 15.74
C THR A 696 -22.04 -21.01 14.78
N GLN A 697 -21.76 -20.91 13.47
CA GLN A 697 -22.76 -21.04 12.41
C GLN A 697 -23.45 -22.40 12.47
N GLU A 698 -22.69 -23.46 12.71
CA GLU A 698 -23.22 -24.82 12.80
C GLU A 698 -24.19 -24.98 13.98
N GLU A 699 -23.81 -24.47 15.15
CA GLU A 699 -24.66 -24.52 16.35
C GLU A 699 -25.95 -23.70 16.15
N GLN A 700 -25.85 -22.50 15.56
CA GLN A 700 -27.04 -21.71 15.23
C GLN A 700 -27.92 -22.39 14.19
N ASN A 701 -27.34 -23.01 13.17
CA ASN A 701 -28.10 -23.81 12.20
C ASN A 701 -28.80 -25.02 12.85
N ASN A 702 -28.11 -25.68 13.79
CA ASN A 702 -28.69 -26.83 14.51
C ASN A 702 -29.87 -26.38 15.40
N LEU A 703 -29.78 -25.21 16.05
CA LEU A 703 -30.89 -24.64 16.77
C LEU A 703 -32.10 -24.34 15.85
N LEU A 704 -31.88 -23.73 14.68
CA LEU A 704 -32.94 -23.45 13.72
C LEU A 704 -33.55 -24.73 13.17
N ARG A 705 -32.78 -25.79 12.90
CA ARG A 705 -33.34 -27.10 12.53
C ARG A 705 -34.23 -27.63 13.63
N LEU A 706 -33.78 -27.57 14.91
CA LEU A 706 -34.57 -28.05 16.04
C LEU A 706 -35.86 -27.25 16.20
N VAL A 707 -35.81 -25.92 15.97
CA VAL A 707 -36.99 -25.06 15.99
C VAL A 707 -37.96 -25.44 14.88
N GLY A 708 -37.45 -25.75 13.67
CA GLY A 708 -38.24 -26.15 12.51
C GLY A 708 -38.68 -27.62 12.49
N ASP A 709 -38.18 -28.46 13.41
CA ASP A 709 -38.50 -29.88 13.46
C ASP A 709 -39.83 -30.14 14.17
N PHE A 710 -40.85 -30.50 13.37
CA PHE A 710 -42.21 -30.78 13.87
C PHE A 710 -42.34 -32.11 14.62
N SER A 711 -41.33 -32.96 14.55
CA SER A 711 -41.31 -34.20 15.32
C SER A 711 -40.88 -33.98 16.75
N GLU A 712 -40.29 -32.81 17.05
CA GLU A 712 -39.84 -32.45 18.41
C GLU A 712 -40.95 -31.82 19.23
N THR A 713 -40.86 -31.99 20.55
CA THR A 713 -41.87 -31.47 21.48
C THR A 713 -41.91 -29.92 21.46
N PRO A 714 -43.11 -29.31 21.64
CA PRO A 714 -43.24 -27.85 21.69
C PRO A 714 -42.28 -27.18 22.68
N LYS A 715 -42.06 -27.79 23.82
CA LYS A 715 -41.14 -27.26 24.89
C LYS A 715 -39.69 -27.22 24.42
N LYS A 716 -39.22 -28.26 23.70
CA LYS A 716 -37.85 -28.27 23.15
C LYS A 716 -37.67 -27.22 22.06
N ARG A 717 -38.66 -27.06 21.18
CA ARG A 717 -38.66 -26.07 20.12
C ARG A 717 -38.64 -24.65 20.68
N GLU A 718 -39.42 -24.38 21.71
CA GLU A 718 -39.42 -23.08 22.43
C GLU A 718 -38.06 -22.81 23.09
N GLN A 719 -37.46 -23.79 23.79
CA GLN A 719 -36.15 -23.67 24.37
C GLN A 719 -35.07 -23.39 23.31
N ALA A 720 -35.10 -24.10 22.18
CA ALA A 720 -34.16 -23.86 21.09
C ALA A 720 -34.30 -22.44 20.51
N SER A 721 -35.56 -21.96 20.36
CA SER A 721 -35.82 -20.58 19.94
C SER A 721 -35.26 -19.57 20.92
N GLN A 722 -35.45 -19.74 22.23
CA GLN A 722 -34.93 -18.86 23.26
C GLN A 722 -33.40 -18.85 23.27
N ILE A 723 -32.75 -20.03 23.15
CA ILE A 723 -31.28 -20.12 23.05
C ILE A 723 -30.80 -19.42 21.78
N PHE A 724 -31.46 -19.62 20.64
CA PHE A 724 -31.11 -18.96 19.39
C PHE A 724 -31.22 -17.44 19.50
N VAL A 725 -32.33 -16.92 20.04
CA VAL A 725 -32.56 -15.48 20.27
C VAL A 725 -31.45 -14.87 21.13
N GLN A 726 -31.10 -15.55 22.26
CA GLN A 726 -30.01 -15.10 23.11
C GLN A 726 -28.67 -15.17 22.40
N SER A 727 -28.44 -16.22 21.59
CA SER A 727 -27.21 -16.40 20.80
C SER A 727 -27.03 -15.28 19.78
N ILE A 728 -28.08 -14.91 19.02
CA ILE A 728 -27.98 -13.82 18.05
C ILE A 728 -27.84 -12.44 18.71
N ARG A 729 -28.47 -12.22 19.86
CA ARG A 729 -28.27 -10.99 20.65
C ARG A 729 -26.84 -10.87 21.16
N ARG A 730 -26.19 -11.99 21.45
CA ARG A 730 -24.85 -12.03 22.01
C ARG A 730 -23.75 -12.09 20.96
N PHE A 731 -23.84 -13.03 20.02
CA PHE A 731 -22.78 -13.32 19.05
C PHE A 731 -23.08 -12.78 17.65
N GLY A 732 -24.25 -12.17 17.44
CA GLY A 732 -24.74 -11.81 16.11
C GLY A 732 -25.31 -13.01 15.36
N LEU A 733 -25.92 -12.73 14.21
CA LEU A 733 -26.48 -13.74 13.31
C LEU A 733 -25.35 -14.36 12.49
N LEU A 734 -25.09 -15.66 12.67
CA LEU A 734 -24.01 -16.40 12.01
C LEU A 734 -24.53 -17.30 10.88
N VAL A 735 -25.85 -17.44 10.75
CA VAL A 735 -26.47 -18.28 9.72
C VAL A 735 -26.54 -17.56 8.37
N SER A 736 -26.60 -18.34 7.27
CA SER A 736 -26.71 -17.77 5.93
C SER A 736 -28.10 -17.18 5.65
N THR A 737 -28.17 -16.25 4.71
CA THR A 737 -29.44 -15.68 4.23
C THR A 737 -30.42 -16.76 3.70
N ASP A 738 -29.89 -17.79 3.01
CA ASP A 738 -30.71 -18.89 2.52
C ASP A 738 -31.37 -19.68 3.66
N THR A 739 -30.61 -19.91 4.74
CA THR A 739 -31.15 -20.56 5.94
C THR A 739 -32.25 -19.72 6.58
N LEU A 740 -32.08 -18.38 6.60
CA LEU A 740 -33.11 -17.47 7.09
C LEU A 740 -34.37 -17.48 6.20
N ASN A 741 -34.21 -17.39 4.89
CA ASN A 741 -35.29 -17.42 3.94
C ASN A 741 -36.13 -18.73 4.10
N ALA A 742 -35.44 -19.86 4.30
CA ALA A 742 -36.12 -21.11 4.60
C ALA A 742 -36.98 -21.05 5.90
N GLN A 743 -36.53 -20.29 6.91
CA GLN A 743 -37.31 -20.07 8.13
C GLN A 743 -38.53 -19.16 7.90
N TYR A 744 -38.41 -18.12 7.07
CA TYR A 744 -39.52 -17.29 6.65
C TYR A 744 -40.57 -18.10 5.87
N ASP A 745 -40.11 -19.00 5.00
CA ASP A 745 -41.00 -19.89 4.25
C ASP A 745 -41.79 -20.84 5.19
N ILE A 746 -41.14 -21.38 6.22
CA ILE A 746 -41.79 -22.20 7.24
C ILE A 746 -42.82 -21.37 8.03
N TYR A 747 -42.44 -20.15 8.44
CA TYR A 747 -43.34 -19.24 9.16
C TYR A 747 -44.57 -18.92 8.33
N ASN A 748 -44.41 -18.56 7.08
CA ASN A 748 -45.48 -18.17 6.17
C ASN A 748 -46.38 -19.35 5.76
N SER A 749 -45.80 -20.53 5.58
CA SER A 749 -46.55 -21.70 5.09
C SER A 749 -47.29 -22.45 6.19
N ARG A 750 -46.84 -22.44 7.43
CA ARG A 750 -47.38 -23.25 8.54
C ARG A 750 -47.77 -22.47 9.79
N GLY A 751 -47.37 -21.21 9.90
CA GLY A 751 -47.62 -20.38 11.08
C GLY A 751 -49.12 -20.22 11.41
N GLU A 752 -50.02 -20.31 10.41
CA GLU A 752 -51.48 -20.25 10.62
C GLU A 752 -52.06 -21.54 11.19
N THR A 753 -51.45 -22.68 10.86
CA THR A 753 -51.97 -24.01 11.25
C THR A 753 -51.35 -24.54 12.54
N GLU A 754 -50.21 -24.03 12.95
CA GLU A 754 -49.47 -24.46 14.14
C GLU A 754 -49.09 -23.29 15.06
N PRO A 755 -49.86 -23.01 16.13
CA PRO A 755 -49.63 -21.87 17.03
C PRO A 755 -48.21 -21.83 17.65
N VAL A 756 -47.64 -23.00 17.95
CA VAL A 756 -46.28 -23.09 18.51
C VAL A 756 -45.26 -22.65 17.48
N THR A 757 -45.39 -23.05 16.23
CA THR A 757 -44.48 -22.62 15.15
C THR A 757 -44.55 -21.12 14.97
N ARG A 758 -45.74 -20.55 14.96
CA ARG A 758 -45.90 -19.10 14.87
C ARG A 758 -45.23 -18.37 16.03
N LEU A 759 -45.36 -18.88 17.26
CA LEU A 759 -44.75 -18.28 18.45
C LEU A 759 -43.22 -18.33 18.37
N VAL A 760 -42.62 -19.50 18.15
CA VAL A 760 -41.16 -19.68 18.17
C VAL A 760 -40.48 -19.00 16.99
N MET A 761 -41.06 -19.05 15.79
CA MET A 761 -40.56 -18.36 14.63
C MET A 761 -40.73 -16.85 14.73
N GLY A 762 -41.83 -16.36 15.27
CA GLY A 762 -42.06 -14.95 15.54
C GLY A 762 -41.01 -14.38 16.49
N GLN A 763 -40.69 -15.07 17.58
CA GLN A 763 -39.65 -14.68 18.52
C GLN A 763 -38.28 -14.58 17.86
N ILE A 764 -37.94 -15.48 16.93
CA ILE A 764 -36.71 -15.46 16.16
C ILE A 764 -36.66 -14.24 15.24
N LEU A 765 -37.74 -14.01 14.46
CA LEU A 765 -37.81 -12.89 13.53
C LEU A 765 -37.80 -11.53 14.26
N ASP A 766 -38.57 -11.41 15.35
CA ASP A 766 -38.54 -10.20 16.19
C ASP A 766 -37.13 -9.90 16.75
N ALA A 767 -36.40 -10.95 17.17
CA ALA A 767 -35.07 -10.77 17.67
C ALA A 767 -34.05 -10.42 16.55
N ILE A 768 -34.25 -10.94 15.36
CA ILE A 768 -33.45 -10.56 14.18
C ILE A 768 -33.72 -9.08 13.86
N ASP A 769 -34.96 -8.67 13.80
CA ASP A 769 -35.36 -7.28 13.56
C ASP A 769 -34.86 -6.36 14.70
N GLU A 770 -34.90 -6.80 15.95
CA GLU A 770 -34.34 -6.05 17.08
C GLU A 770 -32.82 -5.85 16.94
N VAL A 771 -32.07 -6.87 16.59
CA VAL A 771 -30.61 -6.82 16.45
C VAL A 771 -30.19 -5.98 15.24
N TYR A 772 -30.92 -6.07 14.13
CA TYR A 772 -30.60 -5.37 12.88
C TYR A 772 -31.39 -4.08 12.69
N GLY A 773 -32.63 -3.98 13.20
CA GLY A 773 -33.48 -2.79 13.10
C GLY A 773 -33.05 -1.65 14.02
N ARG A 774 -32.54 -1.93 15.22
CA ARG A 774 -32.04 -0.92 16.16
C ARG A 774 -30.78 -0.21 15.67
N SER A 775 -29.98 -0.85 14.81
CA SER A 775 -28.85 -0.18 14.14
C SER A 775 -29.27 0.98 13.23
N ALA A 776 -30.53 1.01 12.82
CA ALA A 776 -31.09 2.03 11.92
C ALA A 776 -31.72 3.23 12.64
N SER A 777 -32.10 3.08 13.91
CA SER A 777 -32.95 4.07 14.60
C SER A 777 -32.25 4.91 15.66
N ASN A 778 -30.94 4.72 15.90
CA ASN A 778 -30.24 5.47 16.92
C ASN A 778 -28.97 6.16 16.38
N PRO A 779 -29.10 7.34 15.74
CA PRO A 779 -27.98 8.26 15.60
C PRO A 779 -27.85 9.01 16.92
N GLN A 780 -27.17 8.46 17.93
CA GLN A 780 -26.73 9.27 19.06
C GLN A 780 -25.29 9.71 18.88
N PRO A 781 -24.98 10.96 19.26
CA PRO A 781 -23.82 11.77 18.86
C PRO A 781 -22.46 11.28 19.36
#